data_923910d1e8efe2ec7e19451774f0ddae
#
_entry.id   923910d1e8efe2ec7e19451774f0ddae
#
_cell.length_a   1.000
_cell.length_b   1.000
_cell.length_c   1.000
_cell.angle_alpha   90.00
_cell.angle_beta   90.00
_cell.angle_gamma   90.00
#
_symmetry.space_group_name_H-M   'P 1'
#
loop_
_entity.id
_entity.type
_entity.pdbx_description
1 polymer ?
#
loop_
_entity_poly.entity_id
_entity_poly.type
_entity_poly.pdbx_seq_one_letter_code
_entity_poly.pdbx_strand_id
1 'polypeptide(L)'
;MKRFLIASSLAASAMALAAPSLAQDKAPAPAAAQDPQFSQPYIDVDEWRDAPVRHRYVHGGFKGTETLFSFYFPDKAHYQGRFFQHITPVPDNENLAQKMPMGEENKIGFSIASGAYFIETNGGGRDQVGMPGKPNDFTLAAYRANAAAARYSRVVALQMYGGKRPYGYAFGGSGGGFRTVGSIENTEGVWDGVVPYVLGSPMAPPNLFSIRLRAMRILNDKFPQILDAVEPGGSGDPYAGLTPEQASVLREATKMGFPTPSWFGWKTMGIHGFAALYGGMLQADAGYFTDFWSKPGYLGHDDPKVFDGYRLQYDSGVATPITALEAAQAKLNVSIVNGTKNGGVDNAFAALQGEEGRRIVAFRLTGAPPPVYFDGGDLIVQSGAAAGKRLTIARINDDIVILGVVDAAVAAQIKAGDTVRVDNSNFLAAETYHWHQVPPASDNYPEWDQFRTADGKPIYPQRAFLLGPLFTAATTGKPFGQPPMTGRFHGKMILVENLWDREAMPWQGDWYRKRVEANLGAATNDNFRIWMTDHALHGDSAQQEDPTRTVSYLGVLQQALRDLSLWVEKGVAPPANTDYRVEDGQVIVPATAAARRGIQPVATVSANGGVKAVVKVGQPVHFTAKIDVPSGTGKIVSAEWDFEGAGTFPVKAKLPAPGARVVLSVSHAFSKPGIYFPALRVASERDGNAASPYARIQNLGRVRVVVE
;
A
#
# COMPACT_ATOMS: atom_id res chain seq x y z
N MET A 1 31.18 -34.25 -76.99
CA MET A 1 29.92 -35.04 -77.00
C MET A 1 29.05 -34.61 -75.88
N LYS A 2 27.79 -34.35 -76.18
CA LYS A 2 26.64 -34.06 -75.37
C LYS A 2 26.57 -32.67 -74.68
N ARG A 3 25.62 -31.94 -75.25
CA ARG A 3 25.14 -30.60 -74.94
C ARG A 3 24.35 -30.58 -73.66
N PHE A 4 24.53 -29.52 -72.82
CA PHE A 4 23.59 -29.14 -71.79
C PHE A 4 22.77 -27.92 -72.18
N LEU A 5 21.46 -28.08 -72.20
CA LEU A 5 20.46 -27.03 -72.31
C LEU A 5 20.23 -26.35 -71.01
N ILE A 6 20.33 -25.02 -70.98
CA ILE A 6 19.95 -24.17 -69.88
C ILE A 6 18.49 -23.75 -70.12
N ALA A 7 17.59 -24.12 -69.15
CA ALA A 7 16.24 -23.61 -69.11
C ALA A 7 16.13 -22.58 -68.01
N SER A 8 15.88 -21.33 -68.38
CA SER A 8 15.61 -20.21 -67.48
C SER A 8 14.13 -20.25 -67.07
N SER A 9 13.83 -20.43 -65.80
CA SER A 9 12.49 -20.26 -65.23
C SER A 9 12.41 -18.96 -64.47
N LEU A 10 11.62 -18.01 -64.94
CA LEU A 10 11.18 -16.82 -64.20
C LEU A 10 10.25 -17.27 -63.07
N ALA A 11 10.66 -17.00 -61.85
CA ALA A 11 9.78 -17.08 -60.69
C ALA A 11 9.11 -15.72 -60.43
N ALA A 12 7.81 -15.66 -60.71
CA ALA A 12 6.98 -14.51 -60.32
C ALA A 12 6.70 -14.60 -58.80
N SER A 13 7.21 -13.61 -58.06
CA SER A 13 6.89 -13.45 -56.63
C SER A 13 5.47 -12.91 -56.45
N ALA A 14 4.53 -13.75 -56.07
CA ALA A 14 3.21 -13.33 -55.59
C ALA A 14 3.35 -12.87 -54.16
N MET A 15 3.25 -11.55 -53.88
CA MET A 15 3.03 -11.01 -52.56
C MET A 15 1.61 -11.41 -52.12
N ALA A 16 1.52 -12.39 -51.21
CA ALA A 16 0.29 -12.66 -50.51
C ALA A 16 0.12 -11.58 -49.41
N LEU A 17 -0.81 -10.66 -49.65
CA LEU A 17 -1.37 -9.79 -48.60
C LEU A 17 -2.06 -10.68 -47.59
N ALA A 18 -1.45 -10.85 -46.43
CA ALA A 18 -2.12 -11.47 -45.26
C ALA A 18 -3.25 -10.55 -44.80
N ALA A 19 -4.49 -10.95 -45.05
CA ALA A 19 -5.65 -10.35 -44.44
C ALA A 19 -5.57 -10.53 -42.92
N PRO A 20 -5.96 -9.52 -42.12
CA PRO A 20 -6.01 -9.70 -40.69
C PRO A 20 -7.00 -10.83 -40.37
N SER A 21 -6.54 -11.86 -39.67
CA SER A 21 -7.35 -12.93 -39.18
C SER A 21 -8.36 -12.31 -38.18
N LEU A 22 -9.62 -12.29 -38.56
CA LEU A 22 -10.72 -12.03 -37.65
C LEU A 22 -10.60 -13.06 -36.53
N ALA A 23 -10.40 -12.57 -35.31
CA ALA A 23 -10.42 -13.41 -34.11
C ALA A 23 -11.72 -14.23 -34.15
N GLN A 24 -11.58 -15.53 -34.33
CA GLN A 24 -12.72 -16.44 -34.16
C GLN A 24 -13.27 -16.24 -32.77
N ASP A 25 -14.55 -15.84 -32.68
CA ASP A 25 -15.33 -15.89 -31.45
C ASP A 25 -15.19 -17.32 -30.87
N LYS A 26 -14.28 -17.50 -29.92
CA LYS A 26 -14.31 -18.72 -29.12
C LYS A 26 -15.65 -18.74 -28.42
N ALA A 27 -16.40 -19.83 -28.61
CA ALA A 27 -17.61 -20.09 -27.88
C ALA A 27 -17.36 -19.80 -26.38
N PRO A 28 -18.31 -19.17 -25.69
CA PRO A 28 -18.12 -18.87 -24.26
C PRO A 28 -17.75 -20.18 -23.56
N ALA A 29 -16.66 -20.15 -22.80
CA ALA A 29 -16.28 -21.27 -21.95
C ALA A 29 -17.51 -21.68 -21.13
N PRO A 30 -17.76 -23.00 -20.93
CA PRO A 30 -18.91 -23.46 -20.17
C PRO A 30 -18.95 -22.67 -18.86
N ALA A 31 -20.14 -22.16 -18.51
CA ALA A 31 -20.35 -21.35 -17.32
C ALA A 31 -19.65 -22.06 -16.16
N ALA A 32 -18.56 -21.47 -15.67
CA ALA A 32 -17.83 -22.02 -14.53
C ALA A 32 -18.88 -22.28 -13.45
N ALA A 33 -18.94 -23.50 -12.92
CA ALA A 33 -20.00 -23.94 -12.03
C ALA A 33 -20.22 -22.87 -10.96
N GLN A 34 -21.45 -22.36 -10.86
CA GLN A 34 -21.79 -21.35 -9.85
C GLN A 34 -21.47 -21.94 -8.49
N ASP A 35 -20.75 -21.19 -7.67
CA ASP A 35 -20.48 -21.59 -6.30
C ASP A 35 -21.82 -21.81 -5.57
N PRO A 36 -22.14 -23.05 -5.11
CA PRO A 36 -23.43 -23.35 -4.53
C PRO A 36 -23.82 -22.47 -3.35
N GLN A 37 -22.83 -21.99 -2.60
CA GLN A 37 -23.01 -21.09 -1.45
C GLN A 37 -23.67 -19.77 -1.84
N PHE A 38 -23.43 -19.30 -3.07
CA PHE A 38 -23.94 -18.03 -3.59
C PHE A 38 -25.04 -18.19 -4.65
N SER A 39 -25.75 -19.33 -4.63
CA SER A 39 -26.78 -19.66 -5.63
C SER A 39 -28.08 -18.84 -5.49
N GLN A 40 -28.31 -18.17 -4.37
CA GLN A 40 -29.55 -17.43 -4.08
C GLN A 40 -29.26 -15.92 -3.80
N PRO A 41 -28.91 -15.14 -4.84
CA PRO A 41 -28.79 -13.71 -4.68
C PRO A 41 -30.15 -13.05 -4.42
N TYR A 42 -30.14 -11.95 -3.66
CA TYR A 42 -31.32 -11.10 -3.47
C TYR A 42 -30.93 -9.63 -3.58
N ILE A 43 -31.90 -8.79 -3.93
CA ILE A 43 -31.81 -7.33 -3.93
C ILE A 43 -32.79 -6.81 -2.89
N ASP A 44 -32.37 -5.93 -2.02
CA ASP A 44 -33.19 -5.25 -1.01
C ASP A 44 -33.31 -3.74 -1.26
N VAL A 45 -32.37 -3.12 -2.01
CA VAL A 45 -32.45 -1.73 -2.46
C VAL A 45 -32.18 -1.66 -3.96
N ASP A 46 -33.04 -0.95 -4.69
CA ASP A 46 -32.89 -0.65 -6.11
C ASP A 46 -33.48 0.72 -6.42
N GLU A 47 -32.62 1.73 -6.50
CA GLU A 47 -33.05 3.13 -6.65
C GLU A 47 -32.04 3.97 -7.44
N TRP A 48 -32.50 5.10 -7.98
CA TRP A 48 -31.61 6.09 -8.57
C TRP A 48 -31.15 7.11 -7.51
N ARG A 49 -29.86 7.40 -7.52
CA ARG A 49 -29.20 8.42 -6.67
C ARG A 49 -28.49 9.44 -7.52
N ASP A 50 -28.51 10.70 -7.08
CA ASP A 50 -27.83 11.80 -7.80
C ASP A 50 -26.44 12.13 -7.23
N ALA A 51 -26.11 11.65 -6.04
CA ALA A 51 -24.83 11.84 -5.40
C ALA A 51 -24.07 10.51 -5.24
N PRO A 52 -22.73 10.48 -5.38
CA PRO A 52 -21.81 11.58 -5.75
C PRO A 52 -21.91 12.00 -7.22
N VAL A 53 -22.44 11.16 -8.08
CA VAL A 53 -22.85 11.38 -9.47
C VAL A 53 -24.11 10.57 -9.71
N ARG A 54 -24.91 10.91 -10.72
CA ARG A 54 -26.12 10.15 -11.02
C ARG A 54 -25.83 8.69 -11.35
N HIS A 55 -26.45 7.76 -10.61
CA HIS A 55 -26.31 6.31 -10.79
C HIS A 55 -27.54 5.56 -10.28
N ARG A 56 -27.77 4.35 -10.80
CA ARG A 56 -28.67 3.38 -10.18
C ARG A 56 -27.91 2.59 -9.13
N TYR A 57 -28.32 2.71 -7.88
CA TYR A 57 -27.80 1.96 -6.76
C TYR A 57 -28.58 0.67 -6.57
N VAL A 58 -27.85 -0.45 -6.53
CA VAL A 58 -28.42 -1.78 -6.26
C VAL A 58 -27.66 -2.40 -5.11
N HIS A 59 -28.35 -2.63 -4.01
CA HIS A 59 -27.80 -3.30 -2.82
C HIS A 59 -28.49 -4.64 -2.63
N GLY A 60 -27.78 -5.60 -2.03
CA GLY A 60 -28.30 -6.91 -1.70
C GLY A 60 -27.23 -7.84 -1.15
N GLY A 61 -27.50 -9.13 -1.22
CA GLY A 61 -26.61 -10.16 -0.70
C GLY A 61 -26.95 -11.54 -1.25
N PHE A 62 -26.48 -12.58 -0.55
CA PHE A 62 -26.72 -13.97 -0.90
C PHE A 62 -27.33 -14.70 0.31
N LYS A 63 -28.52 -15.30 0.13
CA LYS A 63 -29.24 -16.00 1.20
C LYS A 63 -28.38 -17.13 1.78
N GLY A 64 -28.40 -17.27 3.09
CA GLY A 64 -27.59 -18.27 3.80
C GLY A 64 -26.12 -17.89 3.99
N THR A 65 -25.73 -16.67 3.61
CA THR A 65 -24.40 -16.10 3.85
C THR A 65 -24.51 -14.71 4.48
N GLU A 66 -23.40 -14.20 5.01
CA GLU A 66 -23.29 -12.80 5.45
C GLU A 66 -22.73 -11.88 4.34
N THR A 67 -22.55 -12.39 3.12
CA THR A 67 -21.99 -11.62 2.01
C THR A 67 -23.01 -10.61 1.48
N LEU A 68 -22.65 -9.32 1.54
CA LEU A 68 -23.40 -8.20 1.01
C LEU A 68 -22.62 -7.52 -0.13
N PHE A 69 -23.33 -6.88 -1.04
CA PHE A 69 -22.77 -6.15 -2.16
C PHE A 69 -23.50 -4.84 -2.43
N SER A 70 -22.79 -3.90 -3.03
CA SER A 70 -23.31 -2.67 -3.61
C SER A 70 -22.83 -2.50 -5.05
N PHE A 71 -23.76 -2.23 -5.96
CA PHE A 71 -23.50 -1.94 -7.37
C PHE A 71 -23.96 -0.53 -7.70
N TYR A 72 -23.15 0.20 -8.49
CA TYR A 72 -23.40 1.60 -8.85
C TYR A 72 -23.36 1.70 -10.37
N PHE A 73 -24.53 1.64 -11.01
CA PHE A 73 -24.68 1.60 -12.46
C PHE A 73 -24.85 3.00 -13.05
N PRO A 74 -24.05 3.43 -14.05
CA PRO A 74 -24.33 4.64 -14.82
C PRO A 74 -25.62 4.51 -15.62
N ASP A 75 -26.11 5.62 -16.19
CA ASP A 75 -27.09 5.52 -17.25
C ASP A 75 -26.50 4.86 -18.52
N LYS A 76 -27.39 4.48 -19.46
CA LYS A 76 -26.99 3.75 -20.66
C LYS A 76 -26.03 4.55 -21.57
N ALA A 77 -26.12 5.87 -21.56
CA ALA A 77 -25.28 6.73 -22.40
C ALA A 77 -23.82 6.76 -21.94
N HIS A 78 -23.57 6.57 -20.65
CA HIS A 78 -22.23 6.55 -20.05
C HIS A 78 -21.65 5.15 -19.92
N TYR A 79 -22.42 4.08 -20.15
CA TYR A 79 -21.97 2.70 -19.99
C TYR A 79 -21.23 2.16 -21.22
N GLN A 80 -20.05 1.61 -21.04
CA GLN A 80 -19.19 1.07 -22.10
C GLN A 80 -18.90 -0.44 -21.98
N GLY A 81 -19.74 -1.20 -21.28
CA GLY A 81 -19.62 -2.66 -21.23
C GLY A 81 -18.58 -3.20 -20.25
N ARG A 82 -18.29 -2.49 -19.15
CA ARG A 82 -17.29 -2.90 -18.16
C ARG A 82 -17.71 -2.55 -16.73
N PHE A 83 -16.99 -3.15 -15.76
CA PHE A 83 -17.04 -2.73 -14.36
C PHE A 83 -15.66 -2.65 -13.72
N PHE A 84 -15.56 -1.86 -12.65
CA PHE A 84 -14.46 -1.82 -11.73
C PHE A 84 -14.92 -2.29 -10.35
N GLN A 85 -14.19 -3.22 -9.74
CA GLN A 85 -14.46 -3.75 -8.41
C GLN A 85 -13.31 -3.44 -7.46
N HIS A 86 -13.59 -2.71 -6.39
CA HIS A 86 -12.62 -2.48 -5.33
C HIS A 86 -12.60 -3.65 -4.35
N ILE A 87 -11.40 -4.12 -4.00
CA ILE A 87 -11.17 -5.18 -3.02
C ILE A 87 -10.42 -4.59 -1.83
N THR A 88 -11.08 -4.57 -0.68
CA THR A 88 -10.53 -4.02 0.58
C THR A 88 -9.42 -4.91 1.16
N PRO A 89 -8.49 -4.37 1.97
CA PRO A 89 -7.43 -5.16 2.62
C PRO A 89 -7.93 -6.30 3.51
N VAL A 90 -9.04 -6.07 4.20
CA VAL A 90 -9.77 -7.05 5.01
C VAL A 90 -11.25 -6.94 4.65
N PRO A 91 -12.09 -7.94 4.98
CA PRO A 91 -13.54 -7.77 4.91
C PRO A 91 -13.98 -6.54 5.69
N ASP A 92 -14.86 -5.73 5.09
CA ASP A 92 -15.24 -4.42 5.60
C ASP A 92 -16.73 -4.16 5.29
N ASN A 93 -17.10 -2.94 5.02
CA ASN A 93 -18.45 -2.52 4.69
C ASN A 93 -18.61 -2.40 3.16
N GLU A 94 -19.73 -2.84 2.63
CA GLU A 94 -20.09 -2.78 1.20
C GLU A 94 -20.52 -1.40 0.71
N ASN A 95 -20.43 -0.36 1.56
CA ASN A 95 -20.84 1.00 1.26
C ASN A 95 -19.73 2.05 1.49
N LEU A 96 -18.46 1.64 1.45
CA LEU A 96 -17.33 2.53 1.73
C LEU A 96 -17.22 3.67 0.72
N ALA A 97 -17.43 3.38 -0.56
CA ALA A 97 -17.28 4.36 -1.63
C ALA A 97 -18.32 5.51 -1.56
N GLN A 98 -19.45 5.30 -0.90
CA GLN A 98 -20.47 6.35 -0.69
C GLN A 98 -20.01 7.44 0.27
N LYS A 99 -19.04 7.14 1.15
CA LYS A 99 -18.51 8.04 2.16
C LYS A 99 -17.24 8.77 1.71
N MET A 100 -16.72 8.42 0.52
CA MET A 100 -15.48 9.02 0.03
C MET A 100 -15.66 10.48 -0.37
N PRO A 101 -14.64 11.33 -0.16
CA PRO A 101 -14.65 12.71 -0.62
C PRO A 101 -14.87 12.81 -2.13
N MET A 102 -15.39 13.95 -2.56
CA MET A 102 -15.46 14.28 -3.99
C MET A 102 -14.03 14.50 -4.55
N GLY A 103 -13.86 14.35 -5.85
CA GLY A 103 -12.58 14.49 -6.51
C GLY A 103 -11.91 13.13 -6.78
N GLU A 104 -10.58 13.06 -6.69
CA GLU A 104 -9.85 11.88 -7.11
C GLU A 104 -10.09 10.62 -6.25
N GLU A 105 -10.55 10.77 -5.01
CA GLU A 105 -10.89 9.64 -4.14
C GLU A 105 -12.25 8.99 -4.47
N ASN A 106 -13.10 9.68 -5.24
CA ASN A 106 -14.44 9.22 -5.56
C ASN A 106 -14.43 8.04 -6.56
N LYS A 107 -14.41 6.82 -6.03
CA LYS A 107 -14.36 5.59 -6.83
C LYS A 107 -15.60 5.40 -7.72
N ILE A 108 -16.79 5.79 -7.24
CA ILE A 108 -18.05 5.73 -8.02
C ILE A 108 -17.96 6.67 -9.21
N GLY A 109 -17.64 7.93 -8.96
CA GLY A 109 -17.54 8.95 -10.01
C GLY A 109 -16.44 8.62 -11.03
N PHE A 110 -15.28 8.17 -10.58
CA PHE A 110 -14.20 7.71 -11.45
C PHE A 110 -14.65 6.56 -12.37
N SER A 111 -15.33 5.55 -11.80
CA SER A 111 -15.77 4.39 -12.57
C SER A 111 -16.75 4.79 -13.67
N ILE A 112 -17.74 5.62 -13.34
CA ILE A 112 -18.72 6.13 -14.29
C ILE A 112 -18.06 7.01 -15.38
N ALA A 113 -17.16 7.91 -15.00
CA ALA A 113 -16.38 8.71 -15.94
C ALA A 113 -15.46 7.88 -16.85
N SER A 114 -15.19 6.63 -16.48
CA SER A 114 -14.43 5.66 -17.26
C SER A 114 -15.29 4.64 -17.99
N GLY A 115 -16.61 4.87 -18.09
CA GLY A 115 -17.54 3.97 -18.79
C GLY A 115 -17.84 2.66 -18.06
N ALA A 116 -17.55 2.59 -16.77
CA ALA A 116 -17.74 1.39 -15.96
C ALA A 116 -18.84 1.58 -14.92
N TYR A 117 -19.52 0.51 -14.53
CA TYR A 117 -20.19 0.50 -13.24
C TYR A 117 -19.21 0.08 -12.14
N PHE A 118 -19.50 0.48 -10.91
CA PHE A 118 -18.65 0.19 -9.77
C PHE A 118 -19.25 -0.89 -8.89
N ILE A 119 -18.39 -1.71 -8.27
CA ILE A 119 -18.76 -2.79 -7.35
C ILE A 119 -17.92 -2.69 -6.09
N GLU A 120 -18.56 -2.84 -4.94
CA GLU A 120 -17.92 -3.14 -3.67
C GLU A 120 -18.72 -4.21 -2.90
N THR A 121 -18.06 -4.86 -1.95
CA THR A 121 -18.64 -5.93 -1.11
C THR A 121 -18.13 -5.79 0.32
N ASN A 122 -18.83 -6.42 1.26
CA ASN A 122 -18.32 -6.58 2.62
C ASN A 122 -17.26 -7.71 2.76
N GLY A 123 -16.85 -8.33 1.63
CA GLY A 123 -15.81 -9.35 1.61
C GLY A 123 -16.14 -10.66 2.32
N GLY A 124 -17.43 -10.99 2.50
CA GLY A 124 -17.89 -12.19 3.19
C GLY A 124 -18.47 -11.96 4.59
N GLY A 125 -18.45 -10.72 5.07
CA GLY A 125 -19.02 -10.35 6.37
C GLY A 125 -18.31 -11.04 7.55
N ARG A 126 -19.07 -11.48 8.54
CA ARG A 126 -18.58 -12.18 9.73
C ARG A 126 -18.30 -13.66 9.52
N ASP A 127 -18.62 -14.23 8.36
CA ASP A 127 -18.33 -15.63 8.01
C ASP A 127 -16.83 -15.87 7.75
N GLN A 128 -15.98 -15.07 8.42
CA GLN A 128 -14.54 -15.07 8.22
C GLN A 128 -13.84 -16.13 9.04
N VAL A 129 -12.64 -16.45 8.58
CA VAL A 129 -11.70 -17.31 9.27
C VAL A 129 -11.40 -16.83 10.69
N GLY A 130 -11.35 -17.77 11.62
CA GLY A 130 -10.98 -17.55 13.01
C GLY A 130 -12.10 -17.09 13.94
N MET A 131 -13.33 -16.98 13.45
CA MET A 131 -14.48 -16.75 14.31
C MET A 131 -14.90 -18.06 15.02
N PRO A 132 -15.15 -18.05 16.34
CA PRO A 132 -15.57 -19.25 17.04
C PRO A 132 -16.82 -19.88 16.42
N GLY A 133 -16.75 -21.19 16.12
CA GLY A 133 -17.86 -21.96 15.56
C GLY A 133 -18.06 -21.83 14.05
N LYS A 134 -17.20 -21.11 13.33
CA LYS A 134 -17.25 -21.00 11.85
C LYS A 134 -16.20 -21.88 11.19
N PRO A 135 -16.46 -22.39 9.97
CA PRO A 135 -15.47 -23.14 9.20
C PRO A 135 -14.24 -22.30 8.88
N ASN A 136 -13.06 -22.92 8.89
CA ASN A 136 -11.81 -22.29 8.46
C ASN A 136 -11.72 -22.27 6.93
N ASP A 137 -12.59 -21.51 6.27
CA ASP A 137 -12.58 -21.35 4.82
C ASP A 137 -11.97 -19.99 4.44
N PHE A 138 -10.65 -19.94 4.29
CA PHE A 138 -9.93 -18.75 3.85
C PHE A 138 -10.36 -18.25 2.46
N THR A 139 -10.88 -19.16 1.59
CA THR A 139 -11.23 -18.80 0.21
C THR A 139 -12.42 -17.85 0.15
N LEU A 140 -13.32 -17.91 1.13
CA LEU A 140 -14.50 -17.04 1.20
C LEU A 140 -14.13 -15.57 1.18
N ALA A 141 -13.35 -15.15 2.17
CA ALA A 141 -12.91 -13.77 2.29
C ALA A 141 -11.83 -13.39 1.25
N ALA A 142 -10.96 -14.34 0.88
CA ALA A 142 -9.91 -14.06 -0.08
C ALA A 142 -10.45 -13.69 -1.46
N TYR A 143 -11.38 -14.46 -2.02
CA TYR A 143 -11.88 -14.19 -3.37
C TYR A 143 -13.33 -14.62 -3.66
N ARG A 144 -13.91 -15.65 -2.98
CA ARG A 144 -15.20 -16.24 -3.39
C ARG A 144 -16.37 -15.26 -3.26
N ALA A 145 -16.44 -14.50 -2.16
CA ALA A 145 -17.46 -13.47 -1.95
C ALA A 145 -17.42 -12.40 -3.05
N ASN A 146 -16.22 -11.88 -3.33
CA ASN A 146 -16.01 -10.91 -4.41
C ASN A 146 -16.34 -11.47 -5.79
N ALA A 147 -15.97 -12.71 -6.06
CA ALA A 147 -16.27 -13.39 -7.32
C ALA A 147 -17.78 -13.61 -7.53
N ALA A 148 -18.50 -13.96 -6.47
CA ALA A 148 -19.97 -14.13 -6.52
C ALA A 148 -20.65 -12.80 -6.85
N ALA A 149 -20.27 -11.71 -6.18
CA ALA A 149 -20.81 -10.39 -6.47
C ALA A 149 -20.49 -9.94 -7.91
N ALA A 150 -19.24 -10.14 -8.38
CA ALA A 150 -18.85 -9.84 -9.76
C ALA A 150 -19.67 -10.60 -10.80
N ARG A 151 -19.92 -11.89 -10.57
CA ARG A 151 -20.78 -12.69 -11.46
C ARG A 151 -22.22 -12.19 -11.45
N TYR A 152 -22.80 -11.95 -10.26
CA TYR A 152 -24.19 -11.51 -10.16
C TYR A 152 -24.39 -10.09 -10.71
N SER A 153 -23.44 -9.18 -10.52
CA SER A 153 -23.50 -7.83 -11.09
C SER A 153 -23.66 -7.83 -12.60
N ARG A 154 -23.06 -8.82 -13.30
CA ARG A 154 -23.23 -8.98 -14.75
C ARG A 154 -24.67 -9.38 -15.12
N VAL A 155 -25.33 -10.17 -14.30
CA VAL A 155 -26.74 -10.52 -14.53
C VAL A 155 -27.59 -9.24 -14.47
N VAL A 156 -27.40 -8.40 -13.42
CA VAL A 156 -28.11 -7.13 -13.28
C VAL A 156 -27.76 -6.16 -14.42
N ALA A 157 -26.47 -6.07 -14.81
CA ALA A 157 -26.04 -5.24 -15.93
C ALA A 157 -26.67 -5.66 -17.26
N LEU A 158 -26.74 -6.95 -17.55
CA LEU A 158 -27.38 -7.48 -18.76
C LEU A 158 -28.88 -7.23 -18.78
N GLN A 159 -29.56 -7.31 -17.65
CA GLN A 159 -30.97 -6.93 -17.52
C GLN A 159 -31.20 -5.45 -17.81
N MET A 160 -30.28 -4.57 -17.33
CA MET A 160 -30.39 -3.12 -17.49
C MET A 160 -30.01 -2.65 -18.89
N TYR A 161 -28.90 -3.15 -19.43
CA TYR A 161 -28.31 -2.60 -20.66
C TYR A 161 -28.51 -3.50 -21.89
N GLY A 162 -28.76 -4.79 -21.69
CA GLY A 162 -28.65 -5.81 -22.73
C GLY A 162 -27.20 -6.02 -23.20
N GLY A 163 -27.03 -6.61 -24.39
CA GLY A 163 -25.73 -6.68 -25.03
C GLY A 163 -24.86 -7.87 -24.64
N LYS A 164 -23.53 -7.69 -24.71
CA LYS A 164 -22.53 -8.74 -24.43
C LYS A 164 -22.16 -8.75 -22.94
N ARG A 165 -21.53 -9.86 -22.50
CA ARG A 165 -20.96 -10.00 -21.15
C ARG A 165 -20.04 -8.80 -20.83
N PRO A 166 -20.28 -8.06 -19.74
CA PRO A 166 -19.40 -6.98 -19.31
C PRO A 166 -17.98 -7.48 -18.98
N TYR A 167 -16.96 -6.74 -19.40
CA TYR A 167 -15.60 -6.96 -18.92
C TYR A 167 -15.49 -6.59 -17.44
N GLY A 168 -14.65 -7.30 -16.71
CA GLY A 168 -14.49 -7.10 -15.27
C GLY A 168 -13.05 -6.83 -14.87
N TYR A 169 -12.85 -5.78 -14.06
CA TYR A 169 -11.55 -5.40 -13.56
C TYR A 169 -11.60 -5.23 -12.05
N ALA A 170 -10.70 -5.93 -11.32
CA ALA A 170 -10.56 -5.74 -9.88
C ALA A 170 -9.30 -4.96 -9.54
N PHE A 171 -9.36 -4.20 -8.43
CA PHE A 171 -8.22 -3.49 -7.90
C PHE A 171 -8.26 -3.43 -6.38
N GLY A 172 -7.10 -3.46 -5.74
CA GLY A 172 -6.98 -3.40 -4.29
C GLY A 172 -5.53 -3.26 -3.86
N GLY A 173 -5.30 -2.58 -2.73
CA GLY A 173 -3.98 -2.29 -2.19
C GLY A 173 -3.69 -3.03 -0.90
N SER A 174 -2.40 -3.25 -0.60
CA SER A 174 -1.94 -3.90 0.63
C SER A 174 -2.57 -5.29 0.80
N GLY A 175 -3.29 -5.57 1.88
CA GLY A 175 -4.11 -6.77 2.01
C GLY A 175 -5.11 -6.95 0.86
N GLY A 176 -5.66 -5.86 0.32
CA GLY A 176 -6.49 -5.86 -0.89
C GLY A 176 -5.70 -6.24 -2.15
N GLY A 177 -4.42 -5.90 -2.21
CA GLY A 177 -3.50 -6.33 -3.25
C GLY A 177 -3.30 -7.85 -3.24
N PHE A 178 -3.05 -8.44 -2.05
CA PHE A 178 -3.01 -9.90 -1.89
C PHE A 178 -4.32 -10.56 -2.33
N ARG A 179 -5.48 -10.01 -1.90
CA ARG A 179 -6.81 -10.54 -2.27
C ARG A 179 -7.09 -10.36 -3.77
N THR A 180 -6.59 -9.28 -4.39
CA THR A 180 -6.70 -9.06 -5.84
C THR A 180 -5.86 -10.07 -6.63
N VAL A 181 -4.62 -10.35 -6.19
CA VAL A 181 -3.77 -11.41 -6.75
C VAL A 181 -4.44 -12.78 -6.53
N GLY A 182 -4.89 -13.06 -5.30
CA GLY A 182 -5.60 -14.31 -5.00
C GLY A 182 -6.86 -14.49 -5.86
N SER A 183 -7.58 -13.41 -6.12
CA SER A 183 -8.76 -13.42 -6.98
C SER A 183 -8.43 -13.88 -8.40
N ILE A 184 -7.43 -13.30 -9.05
CA ILE A 184 -7.10 -13.64 -10.44
C ILE A 184 -6.32 -14.96 -10.57
N GLU A 185 -5.53 -15.35 -9.56
CA GLU A 185 -4.82 -16.63 -9.56
C GLU A 185 -5.71 -17.85 -9.27
N ASN A 186 -6.88 -17.65 -8.61
CA ASN A 186 -7.77 -18.76 -8.20
C ASN A 186 -9.09 -18.82 -8.99
N THR A 187 -9.34 -17.89 -9.91
CA THR A 187 -10.60 -17.88 -10.67
C THR A 187 -10.38 -17.75 -12.16
N GLU A 188 -11.31 -18.29 -12.94
CA GLU A 188 -11.37 -18.10 -14.38
C GLU A 188 -12.70 -17.45 -14.76
N GLY A 189 -12.68 -16.57 -15.77
CA GLY A 189 -13.86 -15.92 -16.33
C GLY A 189 -14.58 -14.95 -15.39
N VAL A 190 -14.00 -14.60 -14.23
CA VAL A 190 -14.55 -13.60 -13.31
C VAL A 190 -14.02 -12.23 -13.63
N TRP A 191 -12.72 -12.06 -13.60
CA TRP A 191 -12.06 -10.82 -13.99
C TRP A 191 -11.21 -11.02 -15.25
N ASP A 192 -11.27 -10.04 -16.14
CA ASP A 192 -10.51 -10.04 -17.38
C ASP A 192 -9.14 -9.36 -17.18
N GLY A 193 -8.99 -8.62 -16.09
CA GLY A 193 -7.74 -8.03 -15.63
C GLY A 193 -7.81 -7.47 -14.22
N VAL A 194 -6.64 -7.18 -13.65
CA VAL A 194 -6.51 -6.66 -12.28
C VAL A 194 -5.43 -5.59 -12.15
N VAL A 195 -5.61 -4.70 -11.15
CA VAL A 195 -4.61 -3.72 -10.70
C VAL A 195 -4.38 -3.93 -9.21
N PRO A 196 -3.53 -4.89 -8.79
CA PRO A 196 -3.03 -4.90 -7.42
C PRO A 196 -2.06 -3.72 -7.23
N TYR A 197 -2.03 -3.16 -6.01
CA TYR A 197 -1.11 -2.06 -5.72
C TYR A 197 -0.59 -2.14 -4.29
N VAL A 198 0.56 -1.51 -4.02
CA VAL A 198 1.31 -1.57 -2.77
C VAL A 198 1.33 -3.00 -2.19
N LEU A 199 1.80 -3.91 -3.03
CA LEU A 199 1.71 -5.35 -2.83
C LEU A 199 2.84 -5.85 -1.94
N GLY A 200 2.51 -6.47 -0.82
CA GLY A 200 3.48 -7.18 0.01
C GLY A 200 3.86 -8.55 -0.55
N SER A 201 4.88 -9.16 0.06
CA SER A 201 5.23 -10.57 -0.13
C SER A 201 4.79 -11.42 1.07
N PRO A 202 4.85 -12.76 1.01
CA PRO A 202 4.63 -13.62 2.18
C PRO A 202 5.52 -13.30 3.39
N MET A 203 6.60 -12.55 3.20
CA MET A 203 7.50 -12.12 4.27
C MET A 203 7.07 -10.80 4.94
N ALA A 204 6.08 -10.09 4.39
CA ALA A 204 5.72 -8.77 4.91
C ALA A 204 5.30 -8.80 6.39
N PRO A 205 4.33 -9.62 6.84
CA PRO A 205 3.93 -9.63 8.25
C PRO A 205 4.55 -10.82 9.01
N PRO A 206 4.98 -10.63 10.24
CA PRO A 206 5.26 -9.36 10.92
C PRO A 206 6.68 -8.85 10.66
N ASN A 207 7.44 -9.55 9.83
CA ASN A 207 8.89 -9.37 9.72
C ASN A 207 9.27 -7.97 9.26
N LEU A 208 8.61 -7.45 8.22
CA LEU A 208 8.92 -6.13 7.68
C LEU A 208 8.55 -5.00 8.64
N PHE A 209 7.48 -5.15 9.40
CA PHE A 209 7.09 -4.15 10.40
C PHE A 209 8.03 -4.11 11.61
N SER A 210 8.65 -5.25 11.97
CA SER A 210 9.59 -5.30 13.09
C SER A 210 10.92 -4.59 12.80
N ILE A 211 11.35 -4.57 11.55
CA ILE A 211 12.64 -4.01 11.12
C ILE A 211 12.78 -2.54 11.52
N ARG A 212 11.76 -1.73 11.33
CA ARG A 212 11.83 -0.30 11.64
C ARG A 212 11.81 0.01 13.13
N LEU A 213 11.22 -0.87 13.97
CA LEU A 213 11.09 -0.64 15.41
C LEU A 213 12.46 -0.46 16.08
N ARG A 214 13.41 -1.36 15.80
CA ARG A 214 14.77 -1.26 16.32
C ARG A 214 15.47 0.01 15.82
N ALA A 215 15.33 0.32 14.53
CA ALA A 215 15.93 1.52 13.95
C ALA A 215 15.34 2.79 14.59
N MET A 216 14.04 2.86 14.79
CA MET A 216 13.38 4.02 15.43
C MET A 216 13.88 4.25 16.86
N ARG A 217 14.07 3.18 17.63
CA ARG A 217 14.62 3.29 18.99
C ARG A 217 16.09 3.72 19.01
N ILE A 218 16.95 3.02 18.27
CA ILE A 218 18.42 3.22 18.32
C ILE A 218 18.84 4.53 17.64
N LEU A 219 18.09 4.97 16.59
CA LEU A 219 18.43 6.16 15.80
C LEU A 219 17.58 7.38 16.13
N ASN A 220 16.78 7.32 17.19
CA ASN A 220 15.82 8.36 17.55
C ASN A 220 16.40 9.80 17.50
N ASP A 221 17.57 10.01 18.11
CA ASP A 221 18.26 11.29 18.13
C ASP A 221 19.08 11.60 16.84
N LYS A 222 19.25 10.62 15.95
CA LYS A 222 20.04 10.71 14.73
C LYS A 222 19.23 10.98 13.46
N PHE A 223 17.92 10.75 13.47
CA PHE A 223 17.09 10.97 12.29
C PHE A 223 17.20 12.39 11.69
N PRO A 224 17.32 13.49 12.45
CA PRO A 224 17.53 14.81 11.85
C PRO A 224 18.76 14.88 10.94
N GLN A 225 19.89 14.31 11.36
CA GLN A 225 21.13 14.30 10.55
C GLN A 225 21.05 13.29 9.39
N ILE A 226 20.42 12.12 9.60
CA ILE A 226 20.21 11.11 8.55
C ILE A 226 19.37 11.72 7.43
N LEU A 227 18.29 12.40 7.79
CA LEU A 227 17.41 13.08 6.83
C LEU A 227 18.13 14.21 6.12
N ASP A 228 18.87 15.07 6.83
CA ASP A 228 19.62 16.16 6.20
C ASP A 228 20.60 15.64 5.14
N ALA A 229 21.22 14.49 5.40
CA ALA A 229 22.17 13.88 4.48
C ALA A 229 21.52 13.44 3.15
N VAL A 230 20.27 12.93 3.19
CA VAL A 230 19.55 12.41 2.01
C VAL A 230 18.64 13.43 1.33
N GLU A 231 18.39 14.59 1.99
CA GLU A 231 17.66 15.71 1.39
C GLU A 231 18.44 16.34 0.24
N PRO A 232 17.79 17.02 -0.72
CA PRO A 232 18.47 17.69 -1.82
C PRO A 232 19.65 18.56 -1.35
N GLY A 233 20.82 18.41 -1.97
CA GLY A 233 22.04 19.15 -1.60
C GLY A 233 22.60 18.84 -0.21
N GLY A 234 22.22 17.73 0.39
CA GLY A 234 22.84 17.15 1.58
C GLY A 234 24.18 16.47 1.25
N SER A 235 24.78 15.80 2.24
CA SER A 235 26.06 15.10 2.07
C SER A 235 25.97 13.85 1.17
N GLY A 236 24.79 13.24 1.08
CA GLY A 236 24.58 11.94 0.43
C GLY A 236 25.00 10.74 1.29
N ASP A 237 25.60 10.98 2.46
CA ASP A 237 26.05 9.92 3.38
C ASP A 237 25.23 9.94 4.68
N PRO A 238 24.18 9.12 4.79
CA PRO A 238 23.34 9.04 5.99
C PRO A 238 24.02 8.35 7.17
N TYR A 239 25.22 7.77 6.98
CA TYR A 239 25.97 7.06 8.02
C TYR A 239 26.99 7.96 8.72
N ALA A 240 27.28 9.14 8.17
CA ALA A 240 28.24 10.08 8.74
C ALA A 240 27.90 10.44 10.18
N GLY A 241 28.87 10.30 11.11
CA GLY A 241 28.70 10.63 12.53
C GLY A 241 27.86 9.64 13.35
N LEU A 242 27.50 8.50 12.81
CA LEU A 242 26.87 7.40 13.54
C LEU A 242 27.92 6.53 14.26
N THR A 243 27.54 5.99 15.42
CA THR A 243 28.33 4.91 16.06
C THR A 243 28.29 3.64 15.21
N PRO A 244 29.20 2.68 15.40
CA PRO A 244 29.16 1.39 14.69
C PRO A 244 27.80 0.68 14.83
N GLU A 245 27.19 0.69 16.02
CA GLU A 245 25.87 0.12 16.26
C GLU A 245 24.79 0.85 15.47
N GLN A 246 24.72 2.18 15.56
CA GLN A 246 23.77 3.00 14.83
C GLN A 246 23.88 2.81 13.31
N ALA A 247 25.12 2.77 12.79
CA ALA A 247 25.35 2.51 11.37
C ALA A 247 24.93 1.10 10.97
N SER A 248 25.16 0.10 11.83
CA SER A 248 24.70 -1.27 11.59
C SER A 248 23.17 -1.38 11.49
N VAL A 249 22.47 -0.74 12.44
CA VAL A 249 20.99 -0.74 12.48
C VAL A 249 20.38 -0.02 11.28
N LEU A 250 20.94 1.13 10.89
CA LEU A 250 20.48 1.83 9.68
C LEU A 250 20.73 0.99 8.41
N ARG A 251 21.88 0.34 8.33
CA ARG A 251 22.22 -0.54 7.20
C ARG A 251 21.31 -1.75 7.14
N GLU A 252 20.99 -2.35 8.28
CA GLU A 252 20.05 -3.47 8.37
C GLU A 252 18.69 -3.08 7.80
N ALA A 253 18.09 -1.99 8.30
CA ALA A 253 16.79 -1.52 7.82
C ALA A 253 16.81 -1.18 6.32
N THR A 254 17.88 -0.52 5.84
CA THR A 254 18.06 -0.18 4.42
C THR A 254 18.14 -1.45 3.55
N LYS A 255 18.93 -2.44 3.95
CA LYS A 255 19.06 -3.72 3.22
C LYS A 255 17.79 -4.56 3.24
N MET A 256 16.98 -4.45 4.30
CA MET A 256 15.65 -5.04 4.35
C MET A 256 14.64 -4.32 3.45
N GLY A 257 15.02 -3.20 2.84
CA GLY A 257 14.23 -2.47 1.84
C GLY A 257 13.45 -1.29 2.39
N PHE A 258 13.63 -0.90 3.65
CA PHE A 258 12.99 0.32 4.16
C PHE A 258 13.49 1.53 3.36
N PRO A 259 12.62 2.28 2.66
CA PRO A 259 13.07 3.38 1.80
C PRO A 259 13.70 4.49 2.63
N THR A 260 14.97 4.79 2.40
CA THR A 260 15.72 5.78 3.20
C THR A 260 15.05 7.17 3.26
N PRO A 261 14.47 7.71 2.16
CA PRO A 261 13.75 8.98 2.24
C PRO A 261 12.54 8.95 3.19
N SER A 262 11.94 7.79 3.41
CA SER A 262 10.72 7.63 4.23
C SER A 262 10.95 7.78 5.73
N TRP A 263 12.20 7.87 6.18
CA TRP A 263 12.51 8.24 7.56
C TRP A 263 12.01 9.63 7.96
N PHE A 264 11.59 10.49 7.01
CA PHE A 264 10.97 11.77 7.37
C PHE A 264 9.78 11.61 8.33
N GLY A 265 9.06 10.49 8.26
CA GLY A 265 7.93 10.17 9.12
C GLY A 265 8.29 9.49 10.44
N TRP A 266 9.56 9.42 10.85
CA TRP A 266 9.97 8.67 12.04
C TRP A 266 9.24 9.04 13.33
N LYS A 267 8.79 10.30 13.47
CA LYS A 267 7.99 10.76 14.63
C LYS A 267 6.53 10.37 14.56
N THR A 268 6.01 10.09 13.37
CA THR A 268 4.57 9.97 13.12
C THR A 268 4.14 8.59 12.68
N MET A 269 5.06 7.77 12.15
CA MET A 269 4.71 6.45 11.61
C MET A 269 4.27 5.43 12.69
N GLY A 270 4.71 5.57 13.95
CA GLY A 270 4.33 4.70 15.06
C GLY A 270 4.49 3.21 14.77
N ILE A 271 3.75 2.39 15.48
CA ILE A 271 3.73 0.93 15.28
C ILE A 271 2.91 0.50 14.07
N HIS A 272 2.04 1.39 13.54
CA HIS A 272 1.24 1.23 12.33
C HIS A 272 0.63 -0.19 12.16
N GLY A 273 0.82 -0.83 11.00
CA GLY A 273 0.29 -2.17 10.74
C GLY A 273 0.77 -3.27 11.70
N PHE A 274 1.90 -3.09 12.38
CA PHE A 274 2.35 -4.02 13.42
C PHE A 274 1.35 -4.13 14.57
N ALA A 275 0.66 -3.04 14.93
CA ALA A 275 -0.38 -3.06 15.97
C ALA A 275 -1.50 -4.07 15.67
N ALA A 276 -1.87 -4.22 14.38
CA ALA A 276 -2.90 -5.17 13.97
C ALA A 276 -2.37 -6.62 13.89
N LEU A 277 -1.10 -6.79 13.55
CA LEU A 277 -0.47 -8.11 13.35
C LEU A 277 0.07 -8.71 14.66
N TYR A 278 0.33 -7.89 15.66
CA TYR A 278 0.92 -8.31 16.93
C TYR A 278 0.08 -9.38 17.65
N GLY A 279 -1.24 -9.24 17.66
CA GLY A 279 -2.14 -10.24 18.23
C GLY A 279 -2.01 -11.62 17.56
N GLY A 280 -1.84 -11.65 16.23
CA GLY A 280 -1.58 -12.88 15.48
C GLY A 280 -0.23 -13.49 15.82
N MET A 281 0.80 -12.68 16.03
CA MET A 281 2.12 -13.11 16.47
C MET A 281 2.08 -13.76 17.86
N LEU A 282 1.36 -13.15 18.80
CA LEU A 282 1.13 -13.72 20.15
C LEU A 282 0.44 -15.09 20.10
N GLN A 283 -0.48 -15.29 19.16
CA GLN A 283 -1.19 -16.58 19.01
C GLN A 283 -0.32 -17.63 18.31
N ALA A 284 0.37 -17.26 17.23
CA ALA A 284 1.13 -18.20 16.42
C ALA A 284 2.47 -18.59 17.06
N ASP A 285 3.12 -17.68 17.77
CA ASP A 285 4.46 -17.89 18.35
C ASP A 285 4.62 -17.24 19.76
N ALA A 286 3.68 -17.51 20.67
CA ALA A 286 3.74 -16.99 22.04
C ALA A 286 5.07 -17.32 22.75
N GLY A 287 5.65 -18.49 22.47
CA GLY A 287 6.91 -18.93 23.05
C GLY A 287 8.11 -18.04 22.69
N TYR A 288 8.05 -17.29 21.58
CA TYR A 288 9.12 -16.38 21.18
C TYR A 288 9.44 -15.35 22.26
N PHE A 289 8.41 -14.73 22.82
CA PHE A 289 8.55 -13.65 23.81
C PHE A 289 9.16 -14.11 25.14
N THR A 290 8.95 -15.37 25.52
CA THR A 290 9.61 -15.97 26.68
C THR A 290 11.06 -16.37 26.33
N ASP A 291 11.24 -17.02 25.19
CA ASP A 291 12.54 -17.49 24.72
C ASP A 291 13.52 -16.32 24.52
N PHE A 292 13.02 -15.19 24.03
CA PHE A 292 13.81 -13.99 23.78
C PHE A 292 14.60 -13.51 25.00
N TRP A 293 14.00 -13.57 26.19
CA TRP A 293 14.63 -13.13 27.44
C TRP A 293 15.39 -14.23 28.18
N SER A 294 15.19 -15.50 27.82
CA SER A 294 15.66 -16.64 28.60
C SER A 294 16.56 -17.63 27.90
N LYS A 295 16.67 -17.58 26.57
CA LYS A 295 17.45 -18.57 25.80
C LYS A 295 18.63 -17.96 25.05
N PRO A 296 19.79 -18.67 24.99
CA PRO A 296 20.93 -18.26 24.15
C PRO A 296 20.57 -18.11 22.67
N GLY A 297 21.21 -17.16 22.01
CA GLY A 297 20.99 -16.81 20.61
C GLY A 297 19.91 -15.77 20.37
N TYR A 298 19.26 -15.29 21.43
CA TYR A 298 18.31 -14.18 21.40
C TYR A 298 18.90 -12.95 22.07
N LEU A 299 18.71 -11.77 21.44
CA LEU A 299 19.34 -10.53 21.88
C LEU A 299 19.04 -10.18 23.34
N GLY A 300 17.80 -10.40 23.78
CA GLY A 300 17.39 -10.09 25.15
C GLY A 300 18.06 -10.95 26.22
N HIS A 301 18.48 -12.18 25.88
CA HIS A 301 19.27 -13.06 26.75
C HIS A 301 20.77 -12.77 26.62
N ASP A 302 21.28 -12.64 25.38
CA ASP A 302 22.73 -12.59 25.11
C ASP A 302 23.33 -11.23 25.45
N ASP A 303 22.56 -10.13 25.28
CA ASP A 303 22.97 -8.77 25.65
C ASP A 303 21.78 -7.97 26.19
N PRO A 304 21.28 -8.29 27.41
CA PRO A 304 20.12 -7.60 28.00
C PRO A 304 20.38 -6.11 28.25
N LYS A 305 21.66 -5.68 28.32
CA LYS A 305 22.02 -4.28 28.59
C LYS A 305 21.62 -3.32 27.49
N VAL A 306 21.44 -3.80 26.26
CA VAL A 306 20.96 -2.95 25.15
C VAL A 306 19.53 -2.44 25.35
N PHE A 307 18.84 -2.98 26.37
CA PHE A 307 17.49 -2.58 26.76
C PHE A 307 17.46 -1.76 28.04
N ASP A 308 18.60 -1.47 28.67
CA ASP A 308 18.67 -0.64 29.88
C ASP A 308 18.13 0.78 29.55
N GLY A 309 17.20 1.26 30.38
CA GLY A 309 16.53 2.54 30.16
C GLY A 309 15.40 2.53 29.11
N TYR A 310 15.16 1.41 28.43
CA TYR A 310 14.08 1.24 27.46
C TYR A 310 12.99 0.27 27.93
N ARG A 311 13.35 -0.76 28.70
CA ARG A 311 12.39 -1.75 29.19
C ARG A 311 11.55 -1.18 30.32
N LEU A 312 10.24 -1.11 30.09
CA LEU A 312 9.25 -0.62 31.04
C LEU A 312 8.41 -1.77 31.57
N GLN A 313 8.40 -1.94 32.89
CA GLN A 313 7.47 -2.81 33.63
C GLN A 313 6.95 -2.01 34.82
N TYR A 314 5.72 -1.51 34.71
CA TYR A 314 5.16 -0.59 35.70
C TYR A 314 3.76 -1.02 36.15
N ASP A 315 3.61 -1.30 37.43
CA ASP A 315 2.33 -1.65 38.06
C ASP A 315 1.59 -0.39 38.52
N SER A 316 0.30 -0.30 38.21
CA SER A 316 -0.55 0.83 38.54
C SER A 316 -2.02 0.39 38.76
N GLY A 317 -2.83 1.28 39.29
CA GLY A 317 -4.28 1.15 39.28
C GLY A 317 -4.88 1.88 38.05
N VAL A 318 -6.06 1.45 37.65
CA VAL A 318 -6.88 2.19 36.67
C VAL A 318 -7.67 3.25 37.45
N ALA A 319 -7.43 4.53 37.17
CA ALA A 319 -8.20 5.63 37.74
C ALA A 319 -9.53 5.80 36.98
N THR A 320 -9.49 5.79 35.62
CA THR A 320 -10.68 5.99 34.79
C THR A 320 -10.50 5.37 33.39
N PRO A 321 -11.45 4.54 32.92
CA PRO A 321 -11.57 4.23 31.51
C PRO A 321 -11.96 5.48 30.70
N ILE A 322 -11.45 5.65 29.49
CA ILE A 322 -11.72 6.79 28.61
C ILE A 322 -12.37 6.26 27.31
N THR A 323 -13.57 6.74 27.03
CA THR A 323 -14.29 6.41 25.81
C THR A 323 -13.80 7.21 24.61
N ALA A 324 -14.13 6.78 23.40
CA ALA A 324 -13.80 7.51 22.17
C ALA A 324 -14.42 8.93 22.15
N LEU A 325 -15.63 9.08 22.71
CA LEU A 325 -16.30 10.39 22.82
C LEU A 325 -15.55 11.34 23.77
N GLU A 326 -15.17 10.84 24.96
CA GLU A 326 -14.41 11.62 25.96
C GLU A 326 -13.04 12.00 25.42
N ALA A 327 -12.36 11.06 24.72
CA ALA A 327 -11.08 11.32 24.07
C ALA A 327 -11.21 12.44 23.01
N ALA A 328 -12.27 12.41 22.19
CA ALA A 328 -12.53 13.45 21.20
C ALA A 328 -12.80 14.82 21.84
N GLN A 329 -13.58 14.86 22.92
CA GLN A 329 -13.85 16.10 23.69
C GLN A 329 -12.59 16.67 24.33
N ALA A 330 -11.72 15.80 24.84
CA ALA A 330 -10.43 16.18 25.40
C ALA A 330 -9.34 16.45 24.32
N LYS A 331 -9.66 16.31 23.04
CA LYS A 331 -8.70 16.40 21.90
C LYS A 331 -7.52 15.46 22.05
N LEU A 332 -7.73 14.30 22.70
CA LEU A 332 -6.73 13.26 22.85
C LEU A 332 -6.57 12.51 21.51
N ASN A 333 -5.36 12.50 20.98
CA ASN A 333 -5.09 11.72 19.76
C ASN A 333 -5.06 10.23 20.10
N VAL A 334 -6.10 9.50 19.75
CA VAL A 334 -6.25 8.05 19.94
C VAL A 334 -6.08 7.25 18.66
N SER A 335 -5.66 7.89 17.54
CA SER A 335 -5.36 7.17 16.30
C SER A 335 -4.17 6.23 16.51
N ILE A 336 -4.33 4.98 16.09
CA ILE A 336 -3.22 3.99 16.05
C ILE A 336 -2.39 4.13 14.77
N VAL A 337 -2.95 4.81 13.76
CA VAL A 337 -2.30 5.11 12.48
C VAL A 337 -1.85 6.56 12.55
N ASN A 338 -0.55 6.78 12.77
CA ASN A 338 0.06 8.09 12.66
C ASN A 338 0.74 8.17 11.29
N GLY A 339 0.55 9.24 10.54
CA GLY A 339 1.37 9.52 9.38
C GLY A 339 0.67 9.48 8.05
N THR A 340 -0.10 8.48 7.69
CA THR A 340 -0.95 8.54 6.50
C THR A 340 -2.39 8.81 6.90
N LYS A 341 -2.92 9.94 6.46
CA LYS A 341 -4.30 10.32 6.78
C LYS A 341 -5.24 9.75 5.72
N ASN A 342 -6.11 8.83 6.16
CA ASN A 342 -7.37 8.51 5.48
C ASN A 342 -7.31 7.79 4.13
N GLY A 343 -6.24 7.07 3.79
CA GLY A 343 -6.28 6.14 2.66
C GLY A 343 -7.13 4.90 2.99
N GLY A 344 -7.84 4.34 2.00
CA GLY A 344 -8.66 3.15 2.20
C GLY A 344 -7.86 1.96 2.73
N VAL A 345 -6.60 1.80 2.31
CA VAL A 345 -5.67 0.76 2.81
C VAL A 345 -5.28 0.97 4.26
N ASP A 346 -5.05 2.22 4.70
CA ASP A 346 -4.65 2.53 6.07
C ASP A 346 -5.84 2.48 7.03
N ASN A 347 -7.04 2.78 6.56
CA ASN A 347 -8.26 2.72 7.36
C ASN A 347 -8.81 1.30 7.56
N ALA A 348 -8.28 0.30 6.86
CA ALA A 348 -8.73 -1.09 6.97
C ALA A 348 -8.71 -1.62 8.41
N PHE A 349 -7.76 -1.16 9.21
CA PHE A 349 -7.64 -1.55 10.62
C PHE A 349 -8.60 -0.79 11.55
N ALA A 350 -9.11 0.36 11.14
CA ALA A 350 -10.10 1.12 11.94
C ALA A 350 -11.43 0.36 12.04
N ALA A 351 -11.84 -0.34 10.99
CA ALA A 351 -13.05 -1.16 10.98
C ALA A 351 -13.02 -2.32 11.99
N LEU A 352 -11.83 -2.82 12.35
CA LEU A 352 -11.67 -3.86 13.36
C LEU A 352 -11.97 -3.39 14.79
N GLN A 353 -12.16 -2.09 15.01
CA GLN A 353 -12.26 -1.51 16.34
C GLN A 353 -13.69 -1.42 16.93
N GLY A 354 -14.75 -1.76 16.18
CA GLY A 354 -16.13 -1.82 16.69
C GLY A 354 -16.88 -0.48 16.78
N GLU A 355 -17.98 -0.45 17.56
CA GLU A 355 -18.91 0.69 17.62
C GLU A 355 -18.25 2.00 18.05
N GLU A 356 -18.44 3.04 17.24
CA GLU A 356 -17.92 4.38 17.51
C GLU A 356 -18.60 5.02 18.76
N GLY A 357 -17.83 5.81 19.50
CA GLY A 357 -18.30 6.68 20.58
C GLY A 357 -18.26 6.07 21.97
N ARG A 358 -18.75 4.86 22.17
CA ARG A 358 -18.80 4.19 23.49
C ARG A 358 -17.60 3.27 23.77
N ARG A 359 -16.82 2.97 22.76
CA ARG A 359 -15.66 2.10 22.87
C ARG A 359 -14.60 2.73 23.79
N ILE A 360 -14.04 1.93 24.70
CA ILE A 360 -12.90 2.34 25.51
C ILE A 360 -11.66 2.39 24.60
N VAL A 361 -11.00 3.54 24.55
CA VAL A 361 -9.83 3.82 23.69
C VAL A 361 -8.57 4.12 24.50
N ALA A 362 -8.72 4.40 25.78
CA ALA A 362 -7.60 4.68 26.68
C ALA A 362 -7.99 4.41 28.14
N PHE A 363 -6.97 4.34 29.00
CA PHE A 363 -7.14 4.33 30.44
C PHE A 363 -6.26 5.40 31.08
N ARG A 364 -6.82 6.15 32.02
CA ARG A 364 -6.04 6.97 32.95
C ARG A 364 -5.59 6.07 34.11
N LEU A 365 -4.30 6.08 34.40
CA LEU A 365 -3.70 5.35 35.49
C LEU A 365 -3.70 6.20 36.78
N THR A 366 -3.53 5.57 37.93
CA THR A 366 -3.38 6.27 39.22
C THR A 366 -2.02 6.94 39.40
N GLY A 367 -1.07 6.63 38.55
CA GLY A 367 0.25 7.23 38.50
C GLY A 367 0.85 7.13 37.08
N ALA A 368 1.70 8.08 36.70
CA ALA A 368 2.38 8.09 35.44
C ALA A 368 3.52 7.07 35.42
N PRO A 369 3.66 6.23 34.37
CA PRO A 369 4.85 5.42 34.16
C PRO A 369 6.10 6.28 34.03
N PRO A 370 7.30 5.76 34.39
CA PRO A 370 8.55 6.47 34.11
C PRO A 370 8.67 6.75 32.62
N PRO A 371 9.20 7.93 32.23
CA PRO A 371 9.41 8.27 30.81
C PRO A 371 10.50 7.38 30.21
N VAL A 372 10.14 6.61 29.19
CA VAL A 372 11.05 5.82 28.36
C VAL A 372 10.70 6.05 26.89
N TYR A 373 11.61 5.70 25.99
CA TYR A 373 11.23 5.58 24.58
C TYR A 373 10.20 4.43 24.45
N PHE A 374 9.05 4.72 23.88
CA PHE A 374 7.92 3.79 23.87
C PHE A 374 7.21 3.76 22.50
N ASP A 375 7.41 2.69 21.76
CA ASP A 375 6.78 2.41 20.44
C ASP A 375 5.66 1.37 20.54
N GLY A 376 5.12 1.15 21.73
CA GLY A 376 4.05 0.21 21.98
C GLY A 376 4.37 -0.74 23.13
N GLY A 377 3.34 -1.41 23.62
CA GLY A 377 3.45 -2.33 24.75
C GLY A 377 2.13 -3.04 25.04
N ASP A 378 2.09 -3.66 26.19
CA ASP A 378 0.94 -4.39 26.71
C ASP A 378 0.42 -3.75 28.00
N LEU A 379 -0.90 -3.64 28.11
CA LEU A 379 -1.61 -3.45 29.36
C LEU A 379 -2.06 -4.83 29.85
N ILE A 380 -1.39 -5.36 30.86
CA ILE A 380 -1.69 -6.67 31.45
C ILE A 380 -2.60 -6.44 32.63
N VAL A 381 -3.82 -6.95 32.55
CA VAL A 381 -4.81 -6.80 33.63
C VAL A 381 -4.50 -7.80 34.75
N GLN A 382 -4.30 -7.29 35.97
CA GLN A 382 -3.91 -8.11 37.16
C GLN A 382 -5.07 -8.42 38.07
N SER A 383 -6.14 -7.58 38.06
CA SER A 383 -7.33 -7.80 38.90
C SER A 383 -8.63 -7.47 38.17
N GLY A 384 -9.77 -7.69 38.77
CA GLY A 384 -11.09 -7.44 38.21
C GLY A 384 -11.58 -8.51 37.24
N ALA A 385 -12.65 -8.22 36.50
CA ALA A 385 -13.32 -9.18 35.61
C ALA A 385 -12.45 -9.59 34.40
N ALA A 386 -11.50 -8.74 33.99
CA ALA A 386 -10.58 -9.01 32.90
C ALA A 386 -9.20 -9.52 33.37
N ALA A 387 -9.05 -9.96 34.62
CA ALA A 387 -7.77 -10.43 35.14
C ALA A 387 -7.13 -11.50 34.25
N GLY A 388 -5.82 -11.38 34.01
CA GLY A 388 -5.05 -12.26 33.13
C GLY A 388 -5.17 -11.90 31.65
N LYS A 389 -6.03 -10.96 31.26
CA LYS A 389 -6.14 -10.48 29.88
C LYS A 389 -5.06 -9.45 29.57
N ARG A 390 -4.75 -9.31 28.28
CA ARG A 390 -3.75 -8.40 27.75
C ARG A 390 -4.38 -7.53 26.65
N LEU A 391 -4.14 -6.23 26.70
CA LEU A 391 -4.52 -5.26 25.66
C LEU A 391 -3.27 -4.58 25.13
N THR A 392 -3.23 -4.32 23.84
CA THR A 392 -2.10 -3.61 23.20
C THR A 392 -2.18 -2.13 23.53
N ILE A 393 -1.06 -1.53 23.93
CA ILE A 393 -0.87 -0.09 24.10
C ILE A 393 -0.18 0.45 22.86
N ALA A 394 -0.75 1.48 22.24
CA ALA A 394 -0.12 2.20 21.13
C ALA A 394 0.81 3.33 21.61
N ARG A 395 0.43 4.05 22.67
CA ARG A 395 1.17 5.19 23.22
C ARG A 395 0.88 5.40 24.69
N ILE A 396 1.79 6.11 25.35
CA ILE A 396 1.62 6.64 26.69
C ILE A 396 1.76 8.16 26.64
N ASN A 397 0.78 8.88 27.22
CA ASN A 397 0.80 10.31 27.40
C ASN A 397 0.65 10.59 28.90
N ASP A 398 1.75 10.87 29.59
CA ASP A 398 1.82 11.01 31.06
C ASP A 398 1.18 9.81 31.78
N ASP A 399 0.02 10.01 32.41
CA ASP A 399 -0.74 8.97 33.12
C ASP A 399 -1.81 8.28 32.24
N ILE A 400 -1.88 8.60 30.94
CA ILE A 400 -2.86 8.02 30.03
C ILE A 400 -2.20 7.00 29.10
N VAL A 401 -2.67 5.75 29.16
CA VAL A 401 -2.30 4.70 28.19
C VAL A 401 -3.35 4.64 27.09
N ILE A 402 -2.94 4.84 25.84
CA ILE A 402 -3.78 4.81 24.65
C ILE A 402 -3.71 3.41 24.04
N LEU A 403 -4.88 2.80 23.86
CA LEU A 403 -4.98 1.44 23.34
C LEU A 403 -4.67 1.38 21.83
N GLY A 404 -4.09 0.26 21.43
CA GLY A 404 -3.95 -0.12 20.02
C GLY A 404 -5.20 -0.84 19.50
N VAL A 405 -5.01 -1.83 18.62
CA VAL A 405 -6.08 -2.75 18.23
C VAL A 405 -6.33 -3.74 19.35
N VAL A 406 -7.52 -3.71 19.95
CA VAL A 406 -7.86 -4.50 21.12
C VAL A 406 -9.25 -5.09 21.02
N ASP A 407 -9.51 -6.15 21.78
CA ASP A 407 -10.86 -6.67 22.00
C ASP A 407 -11.67 -5.66 22.85
N ALA A 408 -12.65 -5.03 22.23
CA ALA A 408 -13.49 -4.02 22.88
C ALA A 408 -14.29 -4.60 24.05
N ALA A 409 -14.67 -5.88 23.99
CA ALA A 409 -15.37 -6.54 25.09
C ALA A 409 -14.47 -6.74 26.33
N VAL A 410 -13.19 -7.02 26.11
CA VAL A 410 -12.20 -7.09 27.20
C VAL A 410 -11.95 -5.70 27.77
N ALA A 411 -11.73 -4.69 26.92
CA ALA A 411 -11.53 -3.31 27.37
C ALA A 411 -12.71 -2.78 28.22
N ALA A 412 -13.94 -3.12 27.84
CA ALA A 412 -15.16 -2.73 28.55
C ALA A 412 -15.32 -3.38 29.95
N GLN A 413 -14.60 -4.48 30.23
CA GLN A 413 -14.64 -5.16 31.55
C GLN A 413 -13.72 -4.50 32.54
N ILE A 414 -12.71 -3.73 32.11
CA ILE A 414 -11.74 -3.07 33.02
C ILE A 414 -12.37 -1.83 33.62
N LYS A 415 -12.30 -1.69 34.94
CA LYS A 415 -12.95 -0.63 35.71
C LYS A 415 -11.94 0.16 36.54
N ALA A 416 -12.39 1.32 37.03
CA ALA A 416 -11.66 2.08 38.04
C ALA A 416 -11.43 1.20 39.29
N GLY A 417 -10.20 1.20 39.80
CA GLY A 417 -9.75 0.38 40.89
C GLY A 417 -9.12 -0.96 40.51
N ASP A 418 -9.27 -1.42 39.26
CA ASP A 418 -8.53 -2.60 38.78
C ASP A 418 -7.03 -2.30 38.72
N THR A 419 -6.20 -3.31 39.00
CA THR A 419 -4.75 -3.21 38.88
C THR A 419 -4.27 -3.71 37.54
N VAL A 420 -3.29 -3.02 36.96
CA VAL A 420 -2.74 -3.31 35.65
C VAL A 420 -1.21 -3.17 35.67
N ARG A 421 -0.54 -3.87 34.75
CA ARG A 421 0.87 -3.65 34.44
C ARG A 421 1.00 -3.11 33.02
N VAL A 422 1.74 -2.02 32.88
CA VAL A 422 2.26 -1.54 31.61
C VAL A 422 3.59 -2.23 31.35
N ASP A 423 3.71 -2.97 30.24
CA ASP A 423 4.89 -3.78 29.93
C ASP A 423 5.20 -3.72 28.43
N ASN A 424 6.38 -3.19 28.06
CA ASN A 424 6.82 -3.14 26.66
C ASN A 424 7.80 -4.26 26.28
N SER A 425 8.05 -5.23 27.16
CA SER A 425 9.06 -6.27 26.94
C SER A 425 8.84 -7.07 25.66
N ASN A 426 7.57 -7.34 25.30
CA ASN A 426 7.25 -8.05 24.05
C ASN A 426 7.50 -7.22 22.81
N PHE A 427 7.26 -5.91 22.86
CA PHE A 427 7.55 -5.01 21.74
C PHE A 427 9.05 -4.87 21.50
N LEU A 428 9.84 -4.75 22.57
CA LEU A 428 11.31 -4.79 22.47
C LEU A 428 11.80 -6.13 21.89
N ALA A 429 11.20 -7.25 22.31
CA ALA A 429 11.53 -8.55 21.74
C ALA A 429 11.17 -8.61 20.24
N ALA A 430 10.05 -8.01 19.82
CA ALA A 430 9.62 -8.01 18.43
C ALA A 430 10.57 -7.24 17.50
N GLU A 431 11.43 -6.33 18.00
CA GLU A 431 12.38 -5.56 17.20
C GLU A 431 13.33 -6.44 16.37
N THR A 432 13.61 -7.66 16.80
CA THR A 432 14.51 -8.59 16.11
C THR A 432 13.83 -9.87 15.66
N TYR A 433 12.51 -9.94 15.65
CA TYR A 433 11.79 -11.15 15.24
C TYR A 433 12.18 -11.63 13.85
N HIS A 434 12.44 -10.71 12.91
CA HIS A 434 12.88 -11.02 11.54
C HIS A 434 14.23 -11.74 11.47
N TRP A 435 15.10 -11.63 12.49
CA TRP A 435 16.35 -12.41 12.57
C TRP A 435 16.08 -13.91 12.71
N HIS A 436 14.93 -14.25 13.29
CA HIS A 436 14.49 -15.62 13.60
C HIS A 436 13.50 -16.17 12.57
N GLN A 437 13.33 -15.45 11.46
CA GLN A 437 12.37 -15.74 10.39
C GLN A 437 13.06 -15.72 9.02
N VAL A 438 14.28 -16.29 8.93
CA VAL A 438 15.04 -16.35 7.68
C VAL A 438 14.38 -17.36 6.76
N PRO A 439 13.82 -16.95 5.59
CA PRO A 439 13.11 -17.86 4.69
C PRO A 439 14.06 -18.84 4.01
N PRO A 440 13.58 -19.96 3.44
CA PRO A 440 14.41 -20.84 2.60
C PRO A 440 15.07 -20.05 1.46
N ALA A 441 16.32 -20.34 1.13
CA ALA A 441 17.03 -19.67 0.04
C ALA A 441 16.33 -19.84 -1.32
N SER A 442 15.61 -20.97 -1.51
CA SER A 442 14.78 -21.23 -2.70
C SER A 442 13.65 -20.21 -2.93
N ASP A 443 13.24 -19.51 -1.90
CA ASP A 443 12.13 -18.53 -1.98
C ASP A 443 12.59 -17.19 -2.53
N ASN A 444 13.92 -17.01 -2.69
CA ASN A 444 14.55 -15.86 -3.33
C ASN A 444 14.26 -14.51 -2.65
N TYR A 445 14.66 -14.42 -1.38
CA TYR A 445 14.62 -13.20 -0.58
C TYR A 445 16.03 -12.74 -0.20
N PRO A 446 16.77 -12.08 -1.10
CA PRO A 446 18.16 -11.69 -0.87
C PRO A 446 18.31 -10.69 0.29
N GLU A 447 17.25 -9.99 0.70
CA GLU A 447 17.21 -9.09 1.84
C GLU A 447 17.59 -9.81 3.14
N TRP A 448 17.27 -11.10 3.25
CA TRP A 448 17.60 -11.95 4.41
C TRP A 448 19.01 -12.56 4.36
N ASP A 449 19.76 -12.41 3.27
CA ASP A 449 21.12 -12.97 3.18
C ASP A 449 22.07 -12.34 4.20
N GLN A 450 21.80 -11.12 4.66
CA GLN A 450 22.54 -10.49 5.75
C GLN A 450 22.44 -11.23 7.10
N PHE A 451 21.47 -12.13 7.27
CA PHE A 451 21.28 -12.97 8.47
C PHE A 451 21.73 -14.40 8.25
N ARG A 452 22.57 -14.66 7.23
CA ARG A 452 23.17 -15.95 6.93
C ARG A 452 24.68 -15.90 7.10
N THR A 453 25.22 -17.04 7.48
CA THR A 453 26.66 -17.30 7.41
C THR A 453 27.12 -17.48 5.96
N ALA A 454 28.41 -17.50 5.71
CA ALA A 454 28.98 -17.68 4.36
C ALA A 454 28.58 -19.03 3.71
N ASP A 455 28.26 -20.05 4.51
CA ASP A 455 27.72 -21.34 4.03
C ASP A 455 26.19 -21.37 3.91
N GLY A 456 25.54 -20.20 4.01
CA GLY A 456 24.10 -20.01 3.76
C GLY A 456 23.17 -20.38 4.92
N LYS A 457 23.72 -20.75 6.09
CA LYS A 457 22.91 -21.09 7.27
C LYS A 457 22.46 -19.82 8.03
N PRO A 458 21.26 -19.82 8.62
CA PRO A 458 20.85 -18.74 9.51
C PRO A 458 21.84 -18.56 10.68
N ILE A 459 22.13 -17.29 11.01
CA ILE A 459 23.04 -16.91 12.12
C ILE A 459 22.35 -17.15 13.47
N TYR A 460 21.06 -16.82 13.53
CA TYR A 460 20.26 -16.88 14.77
C TYR A 460 19.40 -18.14 14.83
N PRO A 461 18.99 -18.60 16.04
CA PRO A 461 18.01 -19.69 16.18
C PRO A 461 16.74 -19.39 15.39
N GLN A 462 16.28 -20.33 14.56
CA GLN A 462 15.10 -20.11 13.74
C GLN A 462 13.82 -20.56 14.44
N ARG A 463 12.77 -19.78 14.24
CA ARG A 463 11.40 -20.06 14.69
C ARG A 463 10.59 -20.67 13.53
N ALA A 464 9.49 -21.34 13.88
CA ALA A 464 8.57 -21.82 12.86
C ALA A 464 8.07 -20.66 12.00
N PHE A 465 8.19 -20.79 10.69
CA PHE A 465 7.76 -19.80 9.71
C PHE A 465 6.26 -19.95 9.47
N LEU A 466 5.43 -19.33 10.31
CA LEU A 466 3.98 -19.53 10.32
C LEU A 466 3.18 -18.31 9.90
N LEU A 467 3.55 -17.12 10.37
CA LEU A 467 2.71 -15.91 10.19
C LEU A 467 2.62 -15.44 8.75
N GLY A 468 3.72 -15.39 8.04
CA GLY A 468 3.72 -15.01 6.63
C GLY A 468 2.86 -15.96 5.79
N PRO A 469 3.12 -17.29 5.81
CA PRO A 469 2.29 -18.26 5.13
C PRO A 469 0.82 -18.25 5.55
N LEU A 470 0.53 -18.11 6.86
CA LEU A 470 -0.86 -18.06 7.35
C LEU A 470 -1.58 -16.80 6.85
N PHE A 471 -0.95 -15.63 6.94
CA PHE A 471 -1.51 -14.39 6.45
C PHE A 471 -1.78 -14.45 4.94
N THR A 472 -0.83 -14.96 4.16
CA THR A 472 -1.00 -15.07 2.71
C THR A 472 -2.01 -16.14 2.33
N ALA A 473 -2.13 -17.25 3.06
CA ALA A 473 -3.22 -18.21 2.89
C ALA A 473 -4.58 -17.54 3.14
N ALA A 474 -4.70 -16.78 4.22
CA ALA A 474 -5.93 -16.06 4.56
C ALA A 474 -6.33 -14.98 3.53
N THR A 475 -5.35 -14.33 2.92
CA THR A 475 -5.59 -13.22 1.97
C THR A 475 -5.62 -13.65 0.52
N THR A 476 -4.87 -14.67 0.11
CA THR A 476 -4.89 -15.20 -1.26
C THR A 476 -5.82 -16.38 -1.47
N GLY A 477 -6.25 -17.04 -0.39
CA GLY A 477 -7.09 -18.24 -0.44
C GLY A 477 -6.33 -19.50 -0.86
N LYS A 478 -5.00 -19.49 -0.88
CA LYS A 478 -4.22 -20.70 -1.12
C LYS A 478 -4.13 -21.53 0.15
N PRO A 479 -4.25 -22.88 0.07
CA PRO A 479 -4.08 -23.72 1.23
C PRO A 479 -2.73 -23.53 1.91
N PHE A 480 -2.70 -23.64 3.24
CA PHE A 480 -1.47 -23.63 4.00
C PHE A 480 -0.47 -24.69 3.49
N GLY A 481 0.79 -24.29 3.31
CA GLY A 481 1.82 -25.16 2.77
C GLY A 481 1.95 -25.17 1.24
N GLN A 482 1.06 -24.46 0.52
CA GLN A 482 1.21 -24.21 -0.90
C GLN A 482 1.83 -22.81 -1.15
N PRO A 483 2.54 -22.60 -2.28
CA PRO A 483 3.01 -21.27 -2.66
C PRO A 483 1.84 -20.28 -2.77
N PRO A 484 1.80 -19.21 -1.96
CA PRO A 484 0.60 -18.38 -1.85
C PRO A 484 0.41 -17.41 -3.02
N MET A 485 1.48 -17.03 -3.68
CA MET A 485 1.47 -16.11 -4.82
C MET A 485 2.37 -16.69 -5.90
N THR A 486 1.75 -17.30 -6.88
CA THR A 486 2.47 -18.12 -7.87
C THR A 486 2.92 -17.35 -9.10
N GLY A 487 2.32 -16.19 -9.37
CA GLY A 487 2.47 -15.47 -10.64
C GLY A 487 1.74 -16.14 -11.81
N ARG A 488 0.92 -17.16 -11.56
CA ARG A 488 0.13 -17.84 -12.60
C ARG A 488 -1.29 -17.33 -12.59
N PHE A 489 -1.69 -16.64 -13.65
CA PHE A 489 -3.04 -16.10 -13.79
C PHE A 489 -3.48 -16.07 -15.26
N HIS A 490 -4.79 -15.93 -15.48
CA HIS A 490 -5.40 -15.68 -16.77
C HIS A 490 -5.86 -14.21 -16.84
N GLY A 491 -5.75 -13.58 -18.04
CA GLY A 491 -6.07 -12.18 -18.22
C GLY A 491 -4.85 -11.27 -18.17
N LYS A 492 -5.04 -10.01 -17.78
CA LYS A 492 -4.00 -8.99 -17.75
C LYS A 492 -3.80 -8.41 -16.36
N MET A 493 -2.59 -7.96 -16.06
CA MET A 493 -2.28 -7.33 -14.77
C MET A 493 -1.39 -6.10 -14.94
N ILE A 494 -1.75 -5.01 -14.25
CA ILE A 494 -0.85 -3.87 -14.02
C ILE A 494 -0.64 -3.74 -12.52
N LEU A 495 0.57 -4.03 -12.06
CA LEU A 495 0.98 -3.88 -10.66
C LEU A 495 1.50 -2.46 -10.45
N VAL A 496 1.00 -1.76 -9.43
CA VAL A 496 1.44 -0.41 -9.07
C VAL A 496 2.11 -0.44 -7.71
N GLU A 497 3.37 0.00 -7.66
CA GLU A 497 4.18 0.05 -6.44
C GLU A 497 4.66 1.47 -6.16
N ASN A 498 4.89 1.78 -4.88
CA ASN A 498 5.28 3.10 -4.42
C ASN A 498 6.69 3.07 -3.83
N LEU A 499 7.59 3.93 -4.34
CA LEU A 499 9.01 3.89 -3.97
C LEU A 499 9.30 4.31 -2.52
N TRP A 500 8.38 5.04 -1.89
CA TRP A 500 8.53 5.48 -0.50
C TRP A 500 7.64 4.73 0.48
N ASP A 501 7.09 3.58 0.03
CA ASP A 501 6.23 2.74 0.87
C ASP A 501 7.03 2.13 2.02
N ARG A 502 6.58 2.39 3.24
CA ARG A 502 7.17 1.91 4.51
C ARG A 502 6.50 0.67 5.07
N GLU A 503 5.46 0.17 4.41
CA GLU A 503 4.64 -0.96 4.83
C GLU A 503 4.83 -2.15 3.87
N ALA A 504 4.50 -1.97 2.60
CA ALA A 504 4.79 -2.89 1.53
C ALA A 504 6.01 -2.37 0.76
N MET A 505 7.20 -2.72 1.24
CA MET A 505 8.45 -2.19 0.69
C MET A 505 8.59 -2.51 -0.81
N PRO A 506 9.04 -1.56 -1.64
CA PRO A 506 8.92 -1.63 -3.11
C PRO A 506 9.52 -2.87 -3.77
N TRP A 507 10.58 -3.46 -3.19
CA TRP A 507 11.20 -4.68 -3.74
C TRP A 507 10.24 -5.89 -3.74
N GLN A 508 9.17 -5.86 -2.95
CA GLN A 508 8.20 -6.95 -2.90
C GLN A 508 7.40 -7.08 -4.20
N GLY A 509 7.12 -5.95 -4.87
CA GLY A 509 6.56 -5.96 -6.21
C GLY A 509 7.51 -6.59 -7.23
N ASP A 510 8.82 -6.35 -7.13
CA ASP A 510 9.84 -7.01 -7.96
C ASP A 510 9.91 -8.52 -7.69
N TRP A 511 9.80 -8.94 -6.43
CA TRP A 511 9.71 -10.34 -6.06
C TRP A 511 8.50 -11.03 -6.73
N TYR A 512 7.33 -10.40 -6.74
CA TYR A 512 6.16 -10.94 -7.42
C TYR A 512 6.32 -10.93 -8.95
N ARG A 513 6.88 -9.85 -9.54
CA ARG A 513 7.22 -9.78 -10.96
C ARG A 513 8.08 -10.96 -11.40
N LYS A 514 9.12 -11.32 -10.64
CA LYS A 514 9.98 -12.48 -10.94
C LYS A 514 9.20 -13.80 -10.97
N ARG A 515 8.19 -13.96 -10.12
CA ARG A 515 7.30 -15.13 -10.15
C ARG A 515 6.40 -15.15 -11.38
N VAL A 516 5.87 -14.00 -11.78
CA VAL A 516 5.12 -13.85 -13.03
C VAL A 516 6.00 -14.21 -14.22
N GLU A 517 7.22 -13.70 -14.29
CA GLU A 517 8.18 -14.01 -15.34
C GLU A 517 8.53 -15.50 -15.42
N ALA A 518 8.74 -16.12 -14.28
CA ALA A 518 9.02 -17.56 -14.20
C ALA A 518 7.85 -18.41 -14.72
N ASN A 519 6.60 -17.95 -14.59
CA ASN A 519 5.43 -18.69 -15.03
C ASN A 519 4.96 -18.36 -16.44
N LEU A 520 5.01 -17.08 -16.84
CA LEU A 520 4.51 -16.64 -18.15
C LEU A 520 5.61 -16.63 -19.22
N GLY A 521 6.90 -16.61 -18.83
CA GLY A 521 8.03 -16.60 -19.76
C GLY A 521 7.91 -15.48 -20.80
N ALA A 522 7.97 -15.84 -22.07
CA ALA A 522 7.86 -14.89 -23.20
C ALA A 522 6.52 -14.11 -23.22
N ALA A 523 5.45 -14.66 -22.65
CA ALA A 523 4.14 -14.02 -22.60
C ALA A 523 4.02 -12.96 -21.50
N THR A 524 5.05 -12.74 -20.67
CA THR A 524 5.00 -11.77 -19.58
C THR A 524 4.64 -10.37 -20.08
N ASN A 525 5.32 -9.89 -21.11
CA ASN A 525 5.06 -8.55 -21.65
C ASN A 525 3.69 -8.39 -22.32
N ASP A 526 3.04 -9.48 -22.66
CA ASP A 526 1.69 -9.47 -23.23
C ASP A 526 0.61 -9.48 -22.14
N ASN A 527 0.96 -9.78 -20.88
CA ASN A 527 -0.02 -9.99 -19.82
C ASN A 527 0.26 -9.23 -18.52
N PHE A 528 1.47 -8.70 -18.34
CA PHE A 528 1.89 -8.07 -17.09
C PHE A 528 2.63 -6.75 -17.33
N ARG A 529 2.34 -5.75 -16.45
CA ARG A 529 3.12 -4.52 -16.29
C ARG A 529 3.36 -4.25 -14.82
N ILE A 530 4.48 -3.56 -14.52
CA ILE A 530 4.77 -2.98 -13.22
C ILE A 530 5.14 -1.51 -13.37
N TRP A 531 4.48 -0.65 -12.60
CA TRP A 531 4.75 0.79 -12.54
C TRP A 531 5.13 1.19 -11.14
N MET A 532 6.29 1.85 -11.01
CA MET A 532 6.82 2.40 -9.77
C MET A 532 6.46 3.88 -9.68
N THR A 533 5.87 4.30 -8.57
CA THR A 533 5.49 5.69 -8.29
C THR A 533 6.46 6.31 -7.27
N ASP A 534 7.19 7.30 -7.72
CA ASP A 534 8.14 8.04 -6.86
C ASP A 534 7.40 9.02 -5.93
N HIS A 535 7.97 9.30 -4.76
CA HIS A 535 7.40 10.19 -3.75
C HIS A 535 6.02 9.73 -3.23
N ALA A 536 5.64 8.47 -3.36
CA ALA A 536 4.37 7.97 -2.88
C ALA A 536 4.53 6.99 -1.72
N LEU A 537 3.68 7.17 -0.70
CA LEU A 537 3.58 6.32 0.49
C LEU A 537 2.57 5.18 0.29
N HIS A 538 2.29 4.43 1.36
CA HIS A 538 1.37 3.29 1.36
C HIS A 538 -0.09 3.67 1.12
N GLY A 539 -0.57 4.74 1.77
CA GLY A 539 -1.98 5.13 1.74
C GLY A 539 -2.48 5.65 0.39
N ASP A 540 -3.63 5.16 -0.07
CA ASP A 540 -4.32 5.57 -1.29
C ASP A 540 -5.21 6.81 -1.08
N SER A 541 -4.64 7.87 -0.50
CA SER A 541 -5.32 9.12 -0.15
C SER A 541 -4.83 10.30 -0.99
N ALA A 542 -5.74 11.24 -1.26
CA ALA A 542 -5.40 12.56 -1.79
C ALA A 542 -4.62 13.40 -0.77
N GLN A 543 -4.91 13.22 0.53
CA GLN A 543 -4.20 13.91 1.61
C GLN A 543 -2.89 13.21 1.92
N GLN A 544 -1.80 13.95 1.83
CA GLN A 544 -0.47 13.45 2.11
C GLN A 544 -0.01 13.82 3.52
N GLU A 545 0.83 12.96 4.13
CA GLU A 545 1.46 13.21 5.43
C GLU A 545 2.35 14.46 5.38
N ASP A 546 3.18 14.56 4.36
CA ASP A 546 4.00 15.74 4.05
C ASP A 546 3.89 16.06 2.56
N PRO A 547 2.98 16.98 2.17
CA PRO A 547 2.77 17.32 0.76
C PRO A 547 4.01 17.91 0.07
N THR A 548 5.03 18.38 0.83
CA THR A 548 6.28 18.87 0.25
C THR A 548 7.25 17.74 -0.11
N ARG A 549 6.98 16.52 0.35
CA ARG A 549 7.79 15.31 0.11
C ARG A 549 7.06 14.23 -0.65
N THR A 550 5.73 14.16 -0.51
CA THR A 550 4.93 13.05 -1.03
C THR A 550 3.78 13.51 -1.92
N VAL A 551 3.36 12.64 -2.82
CA VAL A 551 2.26 12.85 -3.76
C VAL A 551 1.24 11.72 -3.68
N SER A 552 -0.01 12.02 -4.07
CA SER A 552 -1.04 11.01 -4.30
C SER A 552 -0.69 10.17 -5.54
N TYR A 553 -0.86 8.86 -5.43
CA TYR A 553 -0.75 7.93 -6.55
C TYR A 553 -2.11 7.47 -7.11
N LEU A 554 -3.21 8.04 -6.61
CA LEU A 554 -4.56 7.75 -7.11
C LEU A 554 -4.68 7.95 -8.63
N GLY A 555 -4.05 9.00 -9.16
CA GLY A 555 -4.01 9.24 -10.60
C GLY A 555 -3.32 8.12 -11.39
N VAL A 556 -2.29 7.48 -10.81
CA VAL A 556 -1.62 6.31 -11.39
C VAL A 556 -2.56 5.09 -11.41
N LEU A 557 -3.25 4.81 -10.29
CA LEU A 557 -4.22 3.71 -10.21
C LEU A 557 -5.37 3.89 -11.20
N GLN A 558 -5.90 5.09 -11.30
CA GLN A 558 -6.99 5.43 -12.21
C GLN A 558 -6.56 5.26 -13.68
N GLN A 559 -5.36 5.73 -14.03
CA GLN A 559 -4.83 5.52 -15.36
C GLN A 559 -4.54 4.04 -15.64
N ALA A 560 -4.06 3.28 -14.64
CA ALA A 560 -3.83 1.85 -14.78
C ALA A 560 -5.13 1.09 -15.12
N LEU A 561 -6.25 1.41 -14.46
CA LEU A 561 -7.55 0.81 -14.77
C LEU A 561 -8.05 1.15 -16.18
N ARG A 562 -7.83 2.38 -16.65
CA ARG A 562 -8.18 2.79 -18.01
C ARG A 562 -7.30 2.08 -19.04
N ASP A 563 -6.00 2.05 -18.85
CA ASP A 563 -5.06 1.40 -19.74
C ASP A 563 -5.26 -0.13 -19.76
N LEU A 564 -5.55 -0.74 -18.61
CA LEU A 564 -5.91 -2.16 -18.52
C LEU A 564 -7.17 -2.48 -19.31
N SER A 565 -8.19 -1.62 -19.22
CA SER A 565 -9.43 -1.77 -20.00
C SER A 565 -9.17 -1.73 -21.51
N LEU A 566 -8.38 -0.77 -21.98
CA LEU A 566 -8.00 -0.69 -23.38
C LEU A 566 -7.17 -1.90 -23.82
N TRP A 567 -6.29 -2.38 -22.96
CA TRP A 567 -5.46 -3.55 -23.27
C TRP A 567 -6.29 -4.82 -23.44
N VAL A 568 -7.22 -5.07 -22.53
CA VAL A 568 -8.10 -6.25 -22.58
C VAL A 568 -9.11 -6.14 -23.72
N GLU A 569 -9.78 -5.00 -23.85
CA GLU A 569 -10.95 -4.85 -24.73
C GLU A 569 -10.58 -4.59 -26.20
N LYS A 570 -9.43 -3.94 -26.45
CA LYS A 570 -9.01 -3.48 -27.78
C LYS A 570 -7.60 -3.93 -28.17
N GLY A 571 -6.88 -4.63 -27.30
CA GLY A 571 -5.51 -5.05 -27.56
C GLY A 571 -4.48 -3.90 -27.55
N VAL A 572 -4.86 -2.70 -27.08
CA VAL A 572 -3.95 -1.55 -26.98
C VAL A 572 -3.05 -1.74 -25.76
N ALA A 573 -1.80 -2.11 -25.99
CA ALA A 573 -0.84 -2.34 -24.92
C ALA A 573 -0.59 -1.06 -24.10
N PRO A 574 -0.57 -1.15 -22.76
CA PRO A 574 -0.25 -0.01 -21.90
C PRO A 574 1.23 0.39 -22.05
N PRO A 575 1.62 1.59 -21.59
CA PRO A 575 3.02 1.98 -21.52
C PRO A 575 3.89 0.90 -20.87
N ALA A 576 5.16 0.90 -21.24
CA ALA A 576 6.11 -0.09 -20.74
C ALA A 576 6.26 -0.03 -19.20
N ASN A 577 6.85 -1.08 -18.64
CA ASN A 577 7.26 -1.11 -17.23
C ASN A 577 8.10 0.12 -16.88
N THR A 578 8.03 0.56 -15.63
CA THR A 578 9.08 1.43 -15.10
C THR A 578 10.40 0.67 -15.12
N ASP A 579 11.47 1.29 -15.63
CA ASP A 579 12.80 0.73 -15.53
C ASP A 579 13.37 1.03 -14.13
N TYR A 580 13.92 0.02 -13.49
CA TYR A 580 14.51 0.11 -12.17
C TYR A 580 15.55 -1.01 -11.95
N ARG A 581 16.33 -0.86 -10.91
CA ARG A 581 17.15 -1.93 -10.35
C ARG A 581 16.88 -2.07 -8.85
N VAL A 582 17.09 -3.27 -8.31
CA VAL A 582 17.04 -3.51 -6.87
C VAL A 582 18.47 -3.72 -6.39
N GLU A 583 18.89 -2.92 -5.42
CA GLU A 583 20.24 -2.92 -4.87
C GLU A 583 20.17 -2.69 -3.36
N ASP A 584 20.71 -3.61 -2.58
CA ASP A 584 20.61 -3.59 -1.11
C ASP A 584 19.16 -3.37 -0.60
N GLY A 585 18.18 -4.09 -1.19
CA GLY A 585 16.77 -3.96 -0.87
C GLY A 585 16.08 -2.68 -1.38
N GLN A 586 16.85 -1.70 -1.88
CA GLN A 586 16.32 -0.44 -2.39
C GLN A 586 15.97 -0.54 -3.86
N VAL A 587 14.80 -0.04 -4.23
CA VAL A 587 14.39 0.09 -5.63
C VAL A 587 14.81 1.45 -6.16
N ILE A 588 15.70 1.45 -7.13
CA ILE A 588 16.32 2.65 -7.69
C ILE A 588 15.85 2.85 -9.13
N VAL A 589 15.22 3.98 -9.41
CA VAL A 589 14.73 4.35 -10.73
C VAL A 589 15.67 5.35 -11.42
N PRO A 590 15.76 5.34 -12.78
CA PRO A 590 16.52 6.35 -13.52
C PRO A 590 16.00 7.77 -13.27
N ALA A 591 16.92 8.75 -13.32
CA ALA A 591 16.64 10.14 -13.03
C ALA A 591 15.84 10.88 -14.14
N THR A 592 15.78 10.36 -15.36
CA THR A 592 15.08 11.01 -16.48
C THR A 592 13.82 10.26 -16.87
N ALA A 593 12.78 10.96 -17.31
CA ALA A 593 11.53 10.34 -17.75
C ALA A 593 11.74 9.34 -18.89
N ALA A 594 12.63 9.64 -19.83
CA ALA A 594 12.93 8.77 -20.96
C ALA A 594 13.57 7.44 -20.55
N ALA A 595 14.51 7.46 -19.59
CA ALA A 595 15.16 6.25 -19.08
C ALA A 595 14.29 5.53 -18.04
N ARG A 596 13.52 6.28 -17.23
CA ARG A 596 12.62 5.72 -16.21
C ARG A 596 11.44 4.96 -16.83
N ARG A 597 10.93 5.42 -17.97
CA ARG A 597 9.72 4.84 -18.59
C ARG A 597 8.52 4.89 -17.66
N GLY A 598 7.63 3.87 -17.67
CA GLY A 598 6.39 3.93 -16.87
C GLY A 598 5.49 5.08 -17.33
N ILE A 599 4.76 5.69 -16.38
CA ILE A 599 3.78 6.76 -16.71
C ILE A 599 3.93 8.05 -15.90
N GLN A 600 4.75 8.04 -14.83
CA GLN A 600 4.88 9.19 -13.93
C GLN A 600 5.77 10.29 -14.54
N PRO A 601 5.37 11.58 -14.50
CA PRO A 601 6.23 12.68 -14.93
C PRO A 601 7.47 12.79 -14.03
N VAL A 602 8.56 13.34 -14.55
CA VAL A 602 9.79 13.63 -13.80
C VAL A 602 10.02 15.13 -13.78
N ALA A 603 10.20 15.71 -12.60
CA ALA A 603 10.49 17.12 -12.40
C ALA A 603 11.91 17.29 -11.82
N THR A 604 12.80 17.91 -12.59
CA THR A 604 14.15 18.27 -12.15
C THR A 604 14.19 19.76 -11.86
N VAL A 605 14.48 20.15 -10.63
CA VAL A 605 14.50 21.53 -10.16
C VAL A 605 15.93 21.95 -9.83
N SER A 606 16.28 23.20 -10.13
CA SER A 606 17.53 23.83 -9.72
C SER A 606 17.30 25.21 -9.09
N ALA A 607 18.14 25.59 -8.16
CA ALA A 607 18.21 26.92 -7.54
C ALA A 607 19.56 27.54 -7.89
N ASN A 608 19.58 28.70 -8.57
CA ASN A 608 20.78 29.32 -9.10
C ASN A 608 21.66 28.35 -9.90
N GLY A 609 21.05 27.42 -10.63
CA GLY A 609 21.73 26.42 -11.46
C GLY A 609 22.19 25.14 -10.72
N GLY A 610 22.05 25.05 -9.40
CA GLY A 610 22.43 23.89 -8.59
C GLY A 610 21.26 23.26 -7.85
N VAL A 611 21.51 22.11 -7.19
CA VAL A 611 20.55 21.46 -6.27
C VAL A 611 20.52 22.16 -4.91
N LYS A 612 21.49 23.05 -4.64
CA LYS A 612 21.61 23.86 -3.43
C LYS A 612 22.05 25.26 -3.80
N ALA A 613 21.43 26.28 -3.21
CA ALA A 613 21.85 27.67 -3.27
C ALA A 613 22.09 28.22 -1.87
N VAL A 614 23.06 29.15 -1.74
CA VAL A 614 23.31 29.93 -0.52
C VAL A 614 23.14 31.40 -0.88
N VAL A 615 22.27 32.12 -0.17
CA VAL A 615 21.93 33.51 -0.44
C VAL A 615 21.74 34.30 0.85
N LYS A 616 21.75 35.62 0.78
CA LYS A 616 21.39 36.49 1.91
C LYS A 616 19.88 36.72 1.96
N VAL A 617 19.38 37.07 3.15
CA VAL A 617 17.97 37.50 3.31
C VAL A 617 17.60 38.57 2.29
N GLY A 618 16.45 38.40 1.61
CA GLY A 618 15.94 39.29 0.58
C GLY A 618 16.62 39.17 -0.79
N GLN A 619 17.70 38.39 -0.93
CA GLN A 619 18.35 38.16 -2.21
C GLN A 619 17.50 37.19 -3.06
N PRO A 620 17.16 37.52 -4.31
CA PRO A 620 16.41 36.64 -5.18
C PRO A 620 17.17 35.36 -5.50
N VAL A 621 16.51 34.22 -5.41
CA VAL A 621 16.94 32.92 -5.91
C VAL A 621 16.22 32.64 -7.24
N HIS A 622 16.98 32.27 -8.26
CA HIS A 622 16.44 31.94 -9.55
C HIS A 622 16.22 30.42 -9.65
N PHE A 623 14.96 30.00 -9.75
CA PHE A 623 14.56 28.61 -9.89
C PHE A 623 14.32 28.26 -11.35
N THR A 624 14.83 27.12 -11.78
CA THR A 624 14.51 26.51 -13.07
C THR A 624 14.01 25.10 -12.86
N ALA A 625 12.93 24.75 -13.54
CA ALA A 625 12.39 23.39 -13.53
C ALA A 625 12.28 22.82 -14.95
N LYS A 626 12.78 21.61 -15.16
CA LYS A 626 12.59 20.82 -16.35
C LYS A 626 11.64 19.67 -16.01
N ILE A 627 10.50 19.61 -16.69
CA ILE A 627 9.44 18.65 -16.44
C ILE A 627 9.25 17.85 -17.72
N ASP A 628 9.42 16.54 -17.63
CA ASP A 628 9.26 15.62 -18.76
C ASP A 628 8.27 14.52 -18.39
N VAL A 629 7.39 14.13 -19.31
CA VAL A 629 6.52 12.95 -19.23
C VAL A 629 7.14 11.84 -20.07
N PRO A 630 7.14 10.57 -19.63
CA PRO A 630 7.56 9.46 -20.47
C PRO A 630 6.81 9.46 -21.82
N SER A 631 7.49 9.06 -22.88
CA SER A 631 6.95 9.17 -24.25
C SER A 631 5.58 8.50 -24.41
N GLY A 632 4.59 9.25 -24.91
CA GLY A 632 3.24 8.74 -25.20
C GLY A 632 2.36 8.54 -23.96
N THR A 633 2.79 9.01 -22.75
CA THR A 633 2.05 8.73 -21.51
C THR A 633 1.21 9.90 -21.01
N GLY A 634 1.34 11.09 -21.61
CA GLY A 634 0.50 12.24 -21.22
C GLY A 634 1.13 13.59 -21.53
N LYS A 635 0.49 14.63 -21.02
CA LYS A 635 0.91 16.03 -21.12
C LYS A 635 0.84 16.68 -19.75
N ILE A 636 1.74 17.62 -19.47
CA ILE A 636 1.76 18.39 -18.22
C ILE A 636 0.53 19.30 -18.17
N VAL A 637 -0.26 19.21 -17.11
CA VAL A 637 -1.51 19.97 -16.93
C VAL A 637 -1.46 20.88 -15.71
N SER A 638 -0.54 20.69 -14.77
CA SER A 638 -0.32 21.63 -13.66
C SER A 638 1.15 21.59 -13.19
N ALA A 639 1.59 22.74 -12.66
CA ALA A 639 2.84 22.91 -11.93
C ALA A 639 2.64 23.99 -10.87
N GLU A 640 2.93 23.66 -9.62
CA GLU A 640 2.65 24.52 -8.47
C GLU A 640 3.85 24.52 -7.53
N TRP A 641 4.26 25.72 -7.07
CA TRP A 641 5.40 25.90 -6.19
C TRP A 641 4.96 26.13 -4.75
N ASP A 642 5.73 25.52 -3.85
CA ASP A 642 5.77 25.84 -2.43
C ASP A 642 7.21 26.22 -2.06
N PHE A 643 7.48 27.52 -1.95
CA PHE A 643 8.81 28.01 -1.64
C PHE A 643 9.15 27.90 -0.16
N GLU A 644 8.15 28.03 0.70
CA GLU A 644 8.32 28.16 2.16
C GLU A 644 8.16 26.80 2.88
N GLY A 645 7.76 25.73 2.17
CA GLY A 645 7.54 24.41 2.77
C GLY A 645 6.26 24.30 3.60
N ALA A 646 5.23 25.06 3.24
CA ALA A 646 3.93 25.06 3.94
C ALA A 646 3.01 23.88 3.56
N GLY A 647 3.34 23.12 2.50
CA GLY A 647 2.52 22.02 1.97
C GLY A 647 1.27 22.45 1.22
N THR A 648 1.10 23.75 0.93
CA THR A 648 -0.14 24.31 0.33
C THR A 648 0.01 24.65 -1.14
N PHE A 649 1.22 24.75 -1.69
CA PHE A 649 1.53 25.05 -3.09
C PHE A 649 0.81 26.31 -3.62
N PRO A 650 1.00 27.47 -3.02
CA PRO A 650 0.21 28.67 -3.32
C PRO A 650 0.53 29.31 -4.67
N VAL A 651 1.71 29.03 -5.25
CA VAL A 651 2.19 29.71 -6.47
C VAL A 651 1.99 28.79 -7.68
N LYS A 652 0.93 29.07 -8.45
CA LYS A 652 0.64 28.33 -9.69
C LYS A 652 1.50 28.86 -10.83
N ALA A 653 2.27 27.97 -11.47
CA ALA A 653 3.05 28.32 -12.64
C ALA A 653 2.12 28.46 -13.86
N LYS A 654 2.36 29.50 -14.68
CA LYS A 654 1.72 29.63 -15.96
C LYS A 654 2.36 28.63 -16.94
N LEU A 655 1.59 27.61 -17.31
CA LEU A 655 2.03 26.63 -18.31
C LEU A 655 1.86 27.15 -19.73
N PRO A 656 2.75 26.79 -20.68
CA PRO A 656 2.45 26.89 -22.10
C PRO A 656 1.30 25.93 -22.45
N ALA A 657 0.98 25.81 -23.74
CA ALA A 657 0.01 24.78 -24.16
C ALA A 657 0.44 23.39 -23.65
N PRO A 658 -0.53 22.51 -23.28
CA PRO A 658 -0.21 21.18 -22.72
C PRO A 658 0.75 20.40 -23.61
N GLY A 659 1.87 19.96 -23.06
CA GLY A 659 2.93 19.24 -23.76
C GLY A 659 3.60 18.20 -22.87
N ALA A 660 4.33 17.27 -23.49
CA ALA A 660 5.07 16.22 -22.77
C ALA A 660 6.35 16.76 -22.09
N ARG A 661 6.78 17.98 -22.48
CA ARG A 661 7.97 18.65 -21.91
C ARG A 661 7.64 20.11 -21.64
N VAL A 662 8.00 20.57 -20.45
CA VAL A 662 7.85 21.97 -20.02
C VAL A 662 9.11 22.42 -19.30
N VAL A 663 9.57 23.64 -19.58
CA VAL A 663 10.63 24.31 -18.81
C VAL A 663 10.02 25.56 -18.18
N LEU A 664 10.22 25.70 -16.89
CA LEU A 664 9.71 26.83 -16.10
C LEU A 664 10.88 27.58 -15.46
N SER A 665 10.73 28.89 -15.30
CA SER A 665 11.65 29.73 -14.54
C SER A 665 10.85 30.69 -13.68
N VAL A 666 11.30 30.88 -12.44
CA VAL A 666 10.69 31.81 -11.49
C VAL A 666 11.76 32.30 -10.50
N SER A 667 11.61 33.51 -9.99
CA SER A 667 12.46 34.02 -8.91
C SER A 667 11.66 34.20 -7.64
N HIS A 668 12.26 33.88 -6.51
CA HIS A 668 11.68 34.06 -5.17
C HIS A 668 12.76 34.57 -4.21
N ALA A 669 12.38 35.44 -3.28
CA ALA A 669 13.27 35.98 -2.25
C ALA A 669 12.74 35.64 -0.86
N PHE A 670 13.56 35.06 -0.01
CA PHE A 670 13.20 34.68 1.36
C PHE A 670 13.41 35.84 2.32
N SER A 671 12.45 36.07 3.21
CA SER A 671 12.42 37.18 4.13
C SER A 671 13.11 36.91 5.49
N LYS A 672 13.47 35.63 5.76
CA LYS A 672 14.09 35.22 7.04
C LYS A 672 15.27 34.27 6.78
N PRO A 673 16.28 34.28 7.66
CA PRO A 673 17.34 33.26 7.59
C PRO A 673 16.80 31.89 7.91
N GLY A 674 17.37 30.84 7.31
CA GLY A 674 16.95 29.44 7.51
C GLY A 674 17.35 28.54 6.38
N ILE A 675 17.02 27.26 6.53
CA ILE A 675 17.15 26.24 5.47
C ILE A 675 15.76 25.95 4.94
N TYR A 676 15.58 26.19 3.66
CA TYR A 676 14.32 25.98 2.94
C TYR A 676 14.45 24.84 1.94
N PHE A 677 13.36 24.12 1.70
CA PHE A 677 13.25 23.08 0.67
C PHE A 677 12.13 23.41 -0.31
N PRO A 678 12.33 24.42 -1.18
CA PRO A 678 11.36 24.72 -2.22
C PRO A 678 10.96 23.48 -3.01
N ALA A 679 9.66 23.24 -3.10
CA ALA A 679 9.08 22.10 -3.78
C ALA A 679 8.24 22.55 -4.98
N LEU A 680 8.34 21.81 -6.08
CA LEU A 680 7.49 21.93 -7.26
C LEU A 680 6.67 20.68 -7.40
N ARG A 681 5.36 20.75 -7.21
CA ARG A 681 4.42 19.68 -7.52
C ARG A 681 3.94 19.82 -8.95
N VAL A 682 4.03 18.73 -9.71
CA VAL A 682 3.59 18.68 -11.11
C VAL A 682 2.54 17.59 -11.29
N ALA A 683 1.64 17.77 -12.25
CA ALA A 683 0.74 16.71 -12.67
C ALA A 683 0.67 16.62 -14.20
N SER A 684 0.60 15.39 -14.69
CA SER A 684 0.28 15.08 -16.08
C SER A 684 -1.07 14.38 -16.18
N GLU A 685 -1.70 14.47 -17.35
CA GLU A 685 -2.92 13.75 -17.70
C GLU A 685 -2.79 13.28 -19.16
N ARG A 686 -3.35 12.10 -19.46
CA ARG A 686 -3.12 11.39 -20.73
C ARG A 686 -3.39 12.28 -21.96
N ASP A 687 -4.52 12.94 -22.00
CA ASP A 687 -4.97 13.75 -23.15
C ASP A 687 -4.64 15.24 -23.00
N GLY A 688 -4.14 15.66 -21.82
CA GLY A 688 -3.85 17.04 -21.49
C GLY A 688 -5.08 17.80 -20.96
N ASN A 689 -6.08 17.10 -20.45
CA ASN A 689 -7.28 17.71 -19.86
C ASN A 689 -7.02 18.18 -18.42
N ALA A 690 -6.69 19.47 -18.26
CA ALA A 690 -6.45 20.07 -16.96
C ALA A 690 -7.68 20.12 -16.04
N ALA A 691 -8.90 20.01 -16.61
CA ALA A 691 -10.16 20.04 -15.87
C ALA A 691 -10.57 18.64 -15.35
N SER A 692 -9.91 17.55 -15.79
CA SER A 692 -10.22 16.21 -15.31
C SER A 692 -9.92 16.11 -13.82
N PRO A 693 -10.86 15.66 -12.97
CA PRO A 693 -10.60 15.37 -11.56
C PRO A 693 -9.89 14.01 -11.37
N TYR A 694 -9.77 13.20 -12.43
CA TYR A 694 -9.26 11.83 -12.40
C TYR A 694 -8.04 11.65 -13.28
N ALA A 695 -7.26 10.63 -12.97
CA ALA A 695 -6.07 10.18 -13.70
C ALA A 695 -5.03 11.31 -13.87
N ARG A 696 -4.92 12.18 -12.87
CA ARG A 696 -3.88 13.21 -12.78
C ARG A 696 -2.66 12.61 -12.07
N ILE A 697 -1.64 12.30 -12.83
CA ILE A 697 -0.44 11.62 -12.34
C ILE A 697 0.52 12.67 -11.80
N GLN A 698 0.77 12.63 -10.50
CA GLN A 698 1.58 13.62 -9.79
C GLN A 698 3.03 13.18 -9.62
N ASN A 699 3.92 14.15 -9.47
CA ASN A 699 5.28 13.98 -8.96
C ASN A 699 5.79 15.30 -8.34
N LEU A 700 6.95 15.22 -7.66
CA LEU A 700 7.63 16.36 -7.02
C LEU A 700 9.05 16.53 -7.55
N GLY A 701 9.50 17.79 -7.58
CA GLY A 701 10.92 18.15 -7.65
C GLY A 701 11.25 19.10 -6.49
N ARG A 702 12.43 18.92 -5.85
CA ARG A 702 12.84 19.68 -4.67
C ARG A 702 14.29 20.15 -4.77
N VAL A 703 14.59 21.27 -4.14
CA VAL A 703 15.95 21.82 -4.00
C VAL A 703 16.15 22.38 -2.60
N ARG A 704 17.40 22.66 -2.23
CA ARG A 704 17.75 23.32 -0.96
C ARG A 704 18.14 24.77 -1.19
N VAL A 705 17.66 25.66 -0.34
CA VAL A 705 18.12 27.06 -0.26
C VAL A 705 18.51 27.35 1.19
N VAL A 706 19.75 27.77 1.38
CA VAL A 706 20.28 28.27 2.67
C VAL A 706 20.26 29.78 2.61
N VAL A 707 19.55 30.42 3.52
CA VAL A 707 19.42 31.86 3.63
C VAL A 707 20.16 32.33 4.88
N GLU A 708 21.18 33.19 4.70
CA GLU A 708 22.07 33.73 5.75
C GLU A 708 21.71 35.16 6.11
#